data_ac56c1503049aba9db2a2d7087d2a748
#
_entry.id   ac56c1503049aba9db2a2d7087d2a748
#
_cell.length_a   1.000
_cell.length_b   1.000
_cell.length_c   1.000
_cell.angle_alpha   90.00
_cell.angle_beta   90.00
_cell.angle_gamma   90.00
#
_symmetry.space_group_name_H-M   'P 1'
#
loop_
_entity.id
_entity.type
_entity.pdbx_description
1 polymer ?
#
loop_
_entity_poly.entity_id
_entity_poly.type
_entity_poly.pdbx_seq_one_letter_code
_entity_poly.pdbx_strand_id
1 'polypeptide(L)'
;MVRPITNLSRKCKALWNILQQNGLKSNVVGWWPSYPAEPISGVMVSNHFQEATAAFDKEWRMKPFSVHPPELAEKLAQFRIHPGEIAEQQVLPFIPRLHDIDLKDRNQMSGLIKILAETATVQAVSTAIMQHEPWDFMGVYFDGIDHFCHGYMRYHPPRLSWVPEKEFEYYKDVINVAYQFHDMMLGAMLTLAGDDTTVILMSDHGFHSDHLRPRELPNEPAGPADEHRGFGIFAMRGPGVKQDELIHGTSLLDITPTILTLFGLPVGCDMDGQPATSAFVQPPEIEWIESWEDVPGDAGRHPPEMQIDSVDARESLKQLVALGYIEKPDDDKDKAVAQTVRELQFNLARSYVGARMIPEAMALFDQLWNQFPDEGRFAVKLFECQLQLQQTSDAEATLNRLATEKVRYAAQAKDDLLKLKEDWKDKKPDDMSKEDRQKLQRLSRMATVNPATMAFLRGTLLHAQAKYDEALSELKKASEVELHNRPSLYSKMGDCLIGLKRWDDALAQYQQILTIDPVSPDARIGLARAFLGLHQNRLALIEATAAVGMIYHHPIGHYLCGSALRRMKRYKRAIAEFQTAISQNSVFPQAHRHLAAVYDIVGRPNKARHHRKLAKAAQERVVAFRSGAPLPDDADIELDAVLTEPIRIGDSWGAHAGKAPGPQTVIIVSGLPRSGTSMMMQMLSAGGLPILSDGVRNADSDNPRGYFEYEPAKSREGGKDWLQDAHGKVVKLVAQLLPGLPPGPDYRILFMERPLAEVVASQRAMIERLNRTGASLPDRRLAATYRRQIESVRKILEHHGDRVSILGVDYHDALTNPAIVAARVNAFLGDACDQTAMSTAVDPALRRQSL
;
A
#
# COMPACT_ATOMS: atom_id res chain seq x y z
N MET A 1 -14.11 15.04 -21.01
CA MET A 1 -12.87 14.92 -21.76
C MET A 1 -11.96 13.99 -21.00
N VAL A 2 -11.56 12.87 -21.59
CA VAL A 2 -10.64 11.92 -20.95
C VAL A 2 -9.26 12.52 -21.04
N ARG A 3 -8.58 12.62 -19.90
CA ARG A 3 -7.20 13.10 -19.83
C ARG A 3 -6.27 11.93 -19.49
N PRO A 4 -5.11 11.80 -20.14
CA PRO A 4 -4.10 10.85 -19.68
C PRO A 4 -3.68 11.18 -18.24
N ILE A 5 -3.29 10.17 -17.51
CA ILE A 5 -2.71 10.36 -16.17
C ILE A 5 -1.38 11.09 -16.34
N THR A 6 -1.25 12.18 -15.60
CA THR A 6 -0.03 12.98 -15.54
C THR A 6 0.31 13.26 -14.09
N ASN A 7 1.47 13.85 -13.83
CA ASN A 7 1.81 14.26 -12.46
C ASN A 7 0.80 15.28 -11.88
N LEU A 8 0.08 16.02 -12.73
CA LEU A 8 -1.00 16.92 -12.30
C LEU A 8 -2.22 16.18 -11.72
N SER A 9 -2.36 14.88 -12.02
CA SER A 9 -3.40 14.02 -11.45
C SER A 9 -2.99 13.41 -10.10
N ARG A 10 -1.73 13.54 -9.68
CA ARG A 10 -1.21 12.99 -8.44
C ARG A 10 -1.74 13.79 -7.24
N LYS A 11 -2.32 13.09 -6.27
CA LYS A 11 -2.93 13.71 -5.09
C LYS A 11 -1.93 13.97 -3.96
N CYS A 12 -0.94 13.10 -3.79
CA CYS A 12 0.07 13.19 -2.74
C CYS A 12 1.41 13.74 -3.25
N LYS A 13 2.27 14.17 -2.34
CA LYS A 13 3.67 14.50 -2.65
C LYS A 13 4.41 13.26 -3.12
N ALA A 14 5.24 13.43 -4.14
CA ALA A 14 6.21 12.41 -4.52
C ALA A 14 7.44 12.48 -3.61
N LEU A 15 8.27 11.44 -3.64
CA LEU A 15 9.52 11.40 -2.89
C LEU A 15 10.36 12.66 -3.12
N TRP A 16 10.57 13.06 -4.36
CA TRP A 16 11.37 14.26 -4.70
C TRP A 16 10.78 15.56 -4.18
N ASN A 17 9.46 15.64 -3.99
CA ASN A 17 8.81 16.78 -3.37
C ASN A 17 9.13 16.86 -1.86
N ILE A 18 9.16 15.72 -1.19
CA ILE A 18 9.55 15.61 0.22
C ILE A 18 11.03 15.97 0.39
N LEU A 19 11.89 15.42 -0.47
CA LEU A 19 13.32 15.71 -0.44
C LEU A 19 13.60 17.21 -0.64
N GLN A 20 12.93 17.87 -1.59
CA GLN A 20 13.04 19.32 -1.77
C GLN A 20 12.67 20.11 -0.53
N GLN A 21 11.61 19.77 0.16
CA GLN A 21 11.21 20.46 1.40
C GLN A 21 12.27 20.35 2.51
N ASN A 22 13.19 19.40 2.37
CA ASN A 22 14.32 19.19 3.27
C ASN A 22 15.65 19.70 2.69
N GLY A 23 15.60 20.50 1.63
CA GLY A 23 16.78 21.13 1.01
C GLY A 23 17.65 20.18 0.16
N LEU A 24 17.15 18.96 -0.14
CA LEU A 24 17.86 17.96 -0.94
C LEU A 24 17.55 18.13 -2.43
N LYS A 25 18.56 17.91 -3.26
CA LYS A 25 18.45 17.99 -4.72
C LYS A 25 18.09 16.63 -5.32
N SER A 26 17.06 16.61 -6.13
CA SER A 26 16.58 15.40 -6.80
C SER A 26 16.72 15.53 -8.31
N ASN A 27 17.42 14.59 -8.95
CA ASN A 27 17.42 14.45 -10.39
C ASN A 27 16.55 13.25 -10.78
N VAL A 28 15.55 13.46 -11.63
CA VAL A 28 14.55 12.45 -12.00
C VAL A 28 14.45 12.36 -13.52
N VAL A 29 14.64 11.16 -14.07
CA VAL A 29 14.65 10.94 -15.52
C VAL A 29 13.71 9.81 -15.92
N GLY A 30 12.84 10.09 -16.90
CA GLY A 30 11.96 9.08 -17.50
C GLY A 30 10.84 8.57 -16.61
N TRP A 31 10.73 9.03 -15.37
CA TRP A 31 9.73 8.52 -14.41
C TRP A 31 8.30 8.65 -14.96
N TRP A 32 7.51 7.62 -14.82
CA TRP A 32 6.18 7.61 -15.41
C TRP A 32 5.08 7.56 -14.33
N PRO A 33 4.11 8.52 -14.32
CA PRO A 33 4.02 9.73 -15.13
C PRO A 33 4.73 10.92 -14.46
N SER A 34 5.62 11.60 -15.19
CA SER A 34 6.32 12.80 -14.71
C SER A 34 6.12 14.03 -15.60
N TYR A 35 5.33 13.90 -16.66
CA TYR A 35 4.99 15.04 -17.52
C TYR A 35 3.76 15.80 -16.99
N PRO A 36 3.78 17.15 -17.05
CA PRO A 36 4.91 18.05 -17.32
C PRO A 36 5.96 17.97 -16.20
N ALA A 37 7.23 18.26 -16.52
CA ALA A 37 8.33 18.25 -15.56
C ALA A 37 8.05 19.22 -14.42
N GLU A 38 8.15 18.75 -13.17
CA GLU A 38 7.91 19.55 -11.96
C GLU A 38 9.09 20.49 -11.67
N PRO A 39 8.83 21.68 -11.08
CA PRO A 39 9.86 22.67 -10.75
C PRO A 39 10.57 22.30 -9.44
N ILE A 40 11.21 21.13 -9.41
CA ILE A 40 11.95 20.62 -8.24
C ILE A 40 13.34 21.23 -8.12
N SER A 41 13.91 21.15 -6.92
CA SER A 41 15.33 21.49 -6.69
C SER A 41 16.22 20.41 -7.29
N GLY A 42 16.66 20.59 -8.52
CA GLY A 42 17.41 19.64 -9.34
C GLY A 42 16.89 19.58 -10.75
N VAL A 43 17.03 18.44 -11.40
CA VAL A 43 16.67 18.25 -12.80
C VAL A 43 15.56 17.21 -12.93
N MET A 44 14.49 17.56 -13.64
CA MET A 44 13.48 16.60 -14.05
C MET A 44 13.40 16.51 -15.56
N VAL A 45 13.59 15.31 -16.10
CA VAL A 45 13.37 14.97 -17.51
C VAL A 45 12.19 14.00 -17.56
N SER A 46 11.08 14.47 -18.13
CA SER A 46 9.83 13.74 -18.12
C SER A 46 9.83 12.53 -19.07
N ASN A 47 8.88 11.64 -18.85
CA ASN A 47 8.66 10.44 -19.68
C ASN A 47 8.29 10.70 -21.15
N HIS A 48 8.08 11.93 -21.56
CA HIS A 48 7.84 12.30 -22.96
C HIS A 48 9.10 12.84 -23.68
N PHE A 49 10.21 12.92 -22.99
CA PHE A 49 11.45 13.48 -23.54
C PHE A 49 12.02 12.63 -24.68
N GLN A 50 11.99 11.30 -24.53
CA GLN A 50 12.57 10.35 -25.48
C GLN A 50 11.68 10.04 -26.69
N GLU A 51 10.41 10.43 -26.66
CA GLU A 51 9.45 10.06 -27.71
C GLU A 51 9.79 10.66 -29.07
N ALA A 52 10.00 9.83 -30.10
CA ALA A 52 10.17 10.29 -31.48
C ALA A 52 8.80 10.49 -32.15
N THR A 53 8.36 11.74 -32.18
CA THR A 53 7.05 12.14 -32.74
C THR A 53 7.08 12.56 -34.20
N ALA A 54 8.27 12.73 -34.79
CA ALA A 54 8.45 13.15 -36.18
C ALA A 54 9.19 12.07 -36.98
N ALA A 55 9.07 12.12 -38.31
CA ALA A 55 9.91 11.33 -39.20
C ALA A 55 11.37 11.81 -39.15
N PHE A 56 12.34 10.93 -39.48
CA PHE A 56 13.76 11.19 -39.33
C PHE A 56 14.26 12.41 -40.17
N ASP A 57 13.63 12.66 -41.28
CA ASP A 57 13.93 13.78 -42.17
C ASP A 57 13.28 15.11 -41.78
N LYS A 58 12.52 15.11 -40.68
CA LYS A 58 11.78 16.28 -40.18
C LYS A 58 12.34 16.78 -38.86
N GLU A 59 12.16 18.07 -38.59
CA GLU A 59 12.49 18.64 -37.30
C GLU A 59 11.73 17.91 -36.17
N TRP A 60 12.50 17.32 -35.27
CA TRP A 60 11.97 16.63 -34.09
C TRP A 60 12.00 17.55 -32.88
N ARG A 61 10.98 18.36 -32.74
CA ARG A 61 10.86 19.28 -31.60
C ARG A 61 10.57 18.52 -30.32
N MET A 62 11.23 18.94 -29.24
CA MET A 62 10.91 18.49 -27.91
C MET A 62 9.56 19.04 -27.50
N LYS A 63 8.74 18.19 -26.81
CA LYS A 63 7.48 18.60 -26.24
C LYS A 63 7.73 19.70 -25.19
N PRO A 64 7.00 20.83 -25.19
CA PRO A 64 7.15 21.85 -24.16
C PRO A 64 6.97 21.25 -22.76
N PHE A 65 7.67 21.80 -21.78
CA PHE A 65 7.64 21.32 -20.38
C PHE A 65 8.13 19.89 -20.14
N SER A 66 8.93 19.32 -21.04
CA SER A 66 9.53 18.00 -20.86
C SER A 66 10.75 18.02 -19.94
N VAL A 67 11.36 19.16 -19.72
CA VAL A 67 12.57 19.33 -18.90
C VAL A 67 12.40 20.49 -17.91
N HIS A 68 12.83 20.26 -16.69
CA HIS A 68 13.05 21.29 -15.68
C HIS A 68 14.50 21.19 -15.16
N PRO A 69 15.22 22.29 -14.94
CA PRO A 69 14.84 23.66 -15.33
C PRO A 69 14.88 23.87 -16.86
N PRO A 70 14.06 24.78 -17.39
CA PRO A 70 13.91 24.96 -18.84
C PRO A 70 15.21 25.31 -19.58
N GLU A 71 16.17 25.91 -18.91
CA GLU A 71 17.48 26.31 -19.47
C GLU A 71 18.33 25.08 -19.86
N LEU A 72 18.06 23.93 -19.30
CA LEU A 72 18.75 22.70 -19.68
C LEU A 72 18.12 21.99 -20.87
N ALA A 73 16.92 22.40 -21.29
CA ALA A 73 16.16 21.69 -22.31
C ALA A 73 16.93 21.57 -23.65
N GLU A 74 17.54 22.66 -24.15
CA GLU A 74 18.32 22.64 -25.40
C GLU A 74 19.61 21.83 -25.28
N LYS A 75 20.28 21.91 -24.12
CA LYS A 75 21.50 21.15 -23.86
C LYS A 75 21.21 19.64 -23.77
N LEU A 76 20.12 19.26 -23.10
CA LEU A 76 19.74 17.85 -22.97
C LEU A 76 19.15 17.29 -24.25
N ALA A 77 18.53 18.11 -25.12
CA ALA A 77 18.02 17.68 -26.40
C ALA A 77 19.08 16.99 -27.29
N GLN A 78 20.36 17.31 -27.11
CA GLN A 78 21.48 16.70 -27.87
C GLN A 78 21.68 15.21 -27.56
N PHE A 79 21.16 14.74 -26.43
CA PHE A 79 21.23 13.33 -26.00
C PHE A 79 20.03 12.50 -26.49
N ARG A 80 19.09 13.13 -27.20
CA ARG A 80 17.94 12.40 -27.75
C ARG A 80 18.39 11.66 -29.01
N ILE A 81 18.07 10.38 -29.05
CA ILE A 81 18.43 9.48 -30.15
C ILE A 81 17.16 9.15 -30.92
N HIS A 82 17.13 9.51 -32.20
CA HIS A 82 16.01 9.18 -33.07
C HIS A 82 16.11 7.71 -33.55
N PRO A 83 14.98 6.96 -33.66
CA PRO A 83 15.00 5.59 -34.21
C PRO A 83 15.75 5.48 -35.56
N GLY A 84 15.72 6.51 -36.43
CA GLY A 84 16.46 6.55 -37.66
C GLY A 84 17.98 6.64 -37.54
N GLU A 85 18.50 6.92 -36.35
CA GLU A 85 19.95 6.98 -36.06
C GLU A 85 20.50 5.63 -35.63
N ILE A 86 19.61 4.67 -35.28
CA ILE A 86 20.02 3.32 -34.86
C ILE A 86 20.59 2.58 -36.06
N ALA A 87 21.88 2.33 -36.01
CA ALA A 87 22.59 1.63 -37.06
C ALA A 87 22.32 0.11 -37.02
N GLU A 88 22.44 -0.54 -38.18
CA GLU A 88 22.26 -1.98 -38.30
C GLU A 88 23.11 -2.80 -37.33
N GLN A 89 24.35 -2.36 -37.09
CA GLN A 89 25.26 -3.02 -36.13
C GLN A 89 24.74 -3.05 -34.70
N GLN A 90 23.86 -2.10 -34.32
CA GLN A 90 23.22 -2.04 -33.01
C GLN A 90 22.02 -3.00 -32.93
N VAL A 91 21.41 -3.33 -34.07
CA VAL A 91 20.27 -4.25 -34.16
C VAL A 91 20.70 -5.73 -34.25
N LEU A 92 21.83 -5.98 -34.97
CA LEU A 92 22.35 -7.33 -35.20
C LEU A 92 22.48 -8.22 -33.95
N PRO A 93 22.94 -7.72 -32.76
CA PRO A 93 22.94 -8.53 -31.55
C PRO A 93 21.57 -9.08 -31.14
N PHE A 94 20.51 -8.27 -31.33
CA PHE A 94 19.13 -8.64 -30.98
C PHE A 94 18.53 -9.55 -32.05
N ILE A 95 18.84 -9.32 -33.31
CA ILE A 95 18.32 -10.05 -34.48
C ILE A 95 19.49 -10.47 -35.37
N PRO A 96 20.20 -11.55 -35.02
CA PRO A 96 21.36 -11.99 -35.82
C PRO A 96 21.02 -12.33 -37.28
N ARG A 97 19.77 -12.68 -37.54
CA ARG A 97 19.28 -13.03 -38.90
C ARG A 97 18.51 -11.88 -39.57
N LEU A 98 18.90 -10.62 -39.27
CA LEU A 98 18.25 -9.40 -39.76
C LEU A 98 18.05 -9.38 -41.29
N HIS A 99 19.03 -9.89 -42.04
CA HIS A 99 19.00 -9.89 -43.51
C HIS A 99 18.01 -10.91 -44.10
N ASP A 100 17.57 -11.89 -43.28
CA ASP A 100 16.61 -12.93 -43.73
C ASP A 100 15.15 -12.45 -43.60
N ILE A 101 14.92 -11.26 -43.02
CA ILE A 101 13.59 -10.71 -42.77
C ILE A 101 13.07 -9.98 -44.01
N ASP A 102 11.94 -10.41 -44.52
CA ASP A 102 11.27 -9.77 -45.65
C ASP A 102 10.84 -8.33 -45.30
N LEU A 103 10.86 -7.45 -46.30
CA LEU A 103 10.43 -6.06 -46.17
C LEU A 103 8.99 -5.89 -45.61
N LYS A 104 8.13 -6.90 -45.89
CA LYS A 104 6.73 -6.92 -45.41
C LYS A 104 6.60 -7.21 -43.90
N ASP A 105 7.59 -7.89 -43.33
CA ASP A 105 7.61 -8.33 -41.93
C ASP A 105 8.37 -7.34 -41.00
N ARG A 106 8.75 -6.16 -41.51
CA ARG A 106 9.59 -5.19 -40.82
C ARG A 106 8.89 -4.40 -39.70
N ASN A 107 7.58 -4.53 -39.52
CA ASN A 107 6.87 -3.76 -38.47
C ASN A 107 7.41 -4.08 -37.07
N GLN A 108 7.73 -5.35 -36.79
CA GLN A 108 8.26 -5.79 -35.50
C GLN A 108 9.68 -5.27 -35.27
N MET A 109 10.51 -5.27 -36.34
CA MET A 109 11.85 -4.66 -36.29
C MET A 109 11.80 -3.15 -36.03
N SER A 110 10.84 -2.44 -36.61
CA SER A 110 10.65 -1.00 -36.36
C SER A 110 10.31 -0.72 -34.91
N GLY A 111 9.53 -1.62 -34.27
CA GLY A 111 9.24 -1.58 -32.83
C GLY A 111 10.50 -1.73 -31.98
N LEU A 112 11.37 -2.71 -32.30
CA LEU A 112 12.65 -2.91 -31.61
C LEU A 112 13.56 -1.70 -31.72
N ILE A 113 13.72 -1.15 -32.92
CA ILE A 113 14.55 0.04 -33.17
C ILE A 113 14.05 1.25 -32.34
N LYS A 114 12.73 1.42 -32.23
CA LYS A 114 12.13 2.46 -31.42
C LYS A 114 12.46 2.27 -29.94
N ILE A 115 12.27 1.07 -29.39
CA ILE A 115 12.59 0.77 -27.98
C ILE A 115 14.07 1.02 -27.70
N LEU A 116 14.96 0.60 -28.60
CA LEU A 116 16.40 0.85 -28.46
C LEU A 116 16.73 2.34 -28.40
N ALA A 117 16.19 3.15 -29.30
CA ALA A 117 16.44 4.58 -29.35
C ALA A 117 15.93 5.30 -28.10
N GLU A 118 14.72 4.98 -27.64
CA GLU A 118 14.11 5.54 -26.43
C GLU A 118 14.91 5.17 -25.18
N THR A 119 15.28 3.90 -25.05
CA THR A 119 16.09 3.40 -23.91
C THR A 119 17.48 4.03 -23.90
N ALA A 120 18.14 4.11 -25.06
CA ALA A 120 19.45 4.75 -25.20
C ALA A 120 19.39 6.26 -24.90
N THR A 121 18.29 6.93 -25.23
CA THR A 121 18.06 8.33 -24.87
C THR A 121 17.98 8.51 -23.36
N VAL A 122 17.21 7.68 -22.66
CA VAL A 122 17.10 7.72 -21.18
C VAL A 122 18.49 7.51 -20.55
N GLN A 123 19.25 6.54 -21.03
CA GLN A 123 20.62 6.29 -20.55
C GLN A 123 21.52 7.50 -20.78
N ALA A 124 21.56 8.05 -21.99
CA ALA A 124 22.46 9.14 -22.36
C ALA A 124 22.18 10.40 -21.52
N VAL A 125 20.90 10.76 -21.38
CA VAL A 125 20.53 11.94 -20.58
C VAL A 125 20.76 11.73 -19.09
N SER A 126 20.52 10.52 -18.57
CA SER A 126 20.75 10.20 -17.16
C SER A 126 22.22 10.27 -16.80
N THR A 127 23.09 9.70 -17.64
CA THR A 127 24.55 9.75 -17.40
C THR A 127 25.10 11.16 -17.50
N ALA A 128 24.59 11.95 -18.45
CA ALA A 128 24.98 13.37 -18.58
C ALA A 128 24.58 14.17 -17.32
N ILE A 129 23.36 13.98 -16.81
CA ILE A 129 22.90 14.65 -15.60
C ILE A 129 23.71 14.18 -14.38
N MET A 130 23.96 12.88 -14.22
CA MET A 130 24.78 12.37 -13.11
C MET A 130 26.18 12.98 -13.07
N GLN A 131 26.76 13.30 -14.23
CA GLN A 131 28.11 13.86 -14.35
C GLN A 131 28.17 15.36 -14.15
N HIS A 132 27.13 16.10 -14.54
CA HIS A 132 27.23 17.55 -14.69
C HIS A 132 26.32 18.33 -13.74
N GLU A 133 25.31 17.69 -13.15
CA GLU A 133 24.36 18.33 -12.24
C GLU A 133 24.50 17.74 -10.83
N PRO A 134 24.52 18.56 -9.79
CA PRO A 134 24.60 18.07 -8.42
C PRO A 134 23.31 17.37 -8.01
N TRP A 135 23.41 16.28 -7.27
CA TRP A 135 22.28 15.52 -6.75
C TRP A 135 22.56 14.85 -5.39
N ASP A 136 21.54 14.78 -4.56
CA ASP A 136 21.47 13.94 -3.36
C ASP A 136 20.67 12.68 -3.69
N PHE A 137 19.67 12.79 -4.57
CA PHE A 137 18.85 11.68 -5.05
C PHE A 137 18.83 11.66 -6.59
N MET A 138 19.03 10.47 -7.16
CA MET A 138 18.90 10.22 -8.59
C MET A 138 17.90 9.12 -8.84
N GLY A 139 16.76 9.44 -9.45
CA GLY A 139 15.70 8.49 -9.83
C GLY A 139 15.65 8.33 -11.35
N VAL A 140 15.94 7.12 -11.86
CA VAL A 140 15.89 6.83 -13.30
C VAL A 140 14.91 5.69 -13.54
N TYR A 141 14.01 5.89 -14.51
CA TYR A 141 13.04 4.88 -14.90
C TYR A 141 13.29 4.42 -16.32
N PHE A 142 13.51 3.13 -16.49
CA PHE A 142 13.69 2.47 -17.78
C PHE A 142 12.45 1.62 -18.08
N ASP A 143 11.64 2.04 -19.02
CA ASP A 143 10.50 1.28 -19.56
C ASP A 143 10.91 0.27 -20.65
N GLY A 144 12.17 0.32 -21.09
CA GLY A 144 12.67 -0.48 -22.21
C GLY A 144 12.50 -1.98 -22.01
N ILE A 145 12.81 -2.54 -20.79
CA ILE A 145 12.66 -3.99 -20.53
C ILE A 145 11.21 -4.41 -20.65
N ASP A 146 10.27 -3.63 -20.13
CA ASP A 146 8.84 -3.90 -20.26
C ASP A 146 8.41 -3.95 -21.73
N HIS A 147 8.80 -2.94 -22.48
CA HIS A 147 8.50 -2.86 -23.92
C HIS A 147 9.13 -4.02 -24.73
N PHE A 148 10.37 -4.40 -24.43
CA PHE A 148 10.98 -5.58 -25.03
C PHE A 148 10.21 -6.85 -24.71
N CYS A 149 9.80 -7.02 -23.47
CA CYS A 149 9.07 -8.20 -23.04
C CYS A 149 7.69 -8.27 -23.70
N HIS A 150 6.91 -7.21 -23.73
CA HIS A 150 5.64 -7.18 -24.46
C HIS A 150 5.79 -7.47 -25.96
N GLY A 151 6.85 -6.95 -26.59
CA GLY A 151 7.09 -7.17 -28.02
C GLY A 151 7.59 -8.56 -28.37
N TYR A 152 8.40 -9.16 -27.50
CA TYR A 152 9.25 -10.29 -27.89
C TYR A 152 9.27 -11.48 -26.93
N MET A 153 8.70 -11.40 -25.72
CA MET A 153 8.71 -12.51 -24.77
C MET A 153 8.08 -13.78 -25.34
N ARG A 154 7.10 -13.65 -26.25
CA ARG A 154 6.51 -14.81 -26.96
C ARG A 154 7.52 -15.64 -27.74
N TYR A 155 8.63 -15.03 -28.17
CA TYR A 155 9.70 -15.69 -28.92
C TYR A 155 10.84 -16.18 -28.04
N HIS A 156 10.84 -15.85 -26.75
CA HIS A 156 11.89 -16.31 -25.82
C HIS A 156 11.90 -17.84 -25.70
N PRO A 157 13.07 -18.52 -25.68
CA PRO A 157 13.15 -19.97 -25.46
C PRO A 157 12.52 -20.41 -24.11
N PRO A 158 11.90 -21.61 -24.06
CA PRO A 158 11.69 -22.56 -25.16
C PRO A 158 10.57 -22.10 -26.09
N ARG A 159 10.67 -22.49 -27.40
CA ARG A 159 9.62 -22.23 -28.35
C ARG A 159 8.32 -22.96 -27.95
N LEU A 160 7.24 -22.24 -27.85
CA LEU A 160 5.93 -22.81 -27.62
C LEU A 160 5.31 -23.26 -28.95
N SER A 161 4.46 -24.31 -28.92
CA SER A 161 3.92 -24.95 -30.12
C SER A 161 3.11 -24.03 -31.04
N TRP A 162 2.56 -22.95 -30.49
CA TRP A 162 1.77 -21.98 -31.24
C TRP A 162 2.60 -20.84 -31.84
N VAL A 163 3.91 -20.77 -31.52
CA VAL A 163 4.82 -19.78 -32.10
C VAL A 163 5.41 -20.30 -33.41
N PRO A 164 5.25 -19.57 -34.54
CA PRO A 164 5.82 -19.95 -35.81
C PRO A 164 7.35 -20.11 -35.72
N GLU A 165 7.89 -21.16 -36.28
CA GLU A 165 9.32 -21.49 -36.20
C GLU A 165 10.19 -20.37 -36.82
N LYS A 166 9.76 -19.85 -37.99
CA LYS A 166 10.46 -18.79 -38.72
C LYS A 166 10.61 -17.52 -37.84
N GLU A 167 9.52 -17.10 -37.20
CA GLU A 167 9.52 -15.93 -36.29
C GLU A 167 10.36 -16.17 -35.04
N PHE A 168 10.23 -17.39 -34.46
CA PHE A 168 11.05 -17.78 -33.32
C PHE A 168 12.54 -17.67 -33.63
N GLU A 169 12.99 -18.20 -34.78
CA GLU A 169 14.40 -18.13 -35.17
C GLU A 169 14.91 -16.72 -35.44
N TYR A 170 14.03 -15.78 -35.79
CA TYR A 170 14.40 -14.40 -35.94
C TYR A 170 14.56 -13.67 -34.60
N TYR A 171 13.65 -13.88 -33.64
CA TYR A 171 13.50 -13.03 -32.48
C TYR A 171 13.85 -13.68 -31.13
N LYS A 172 14.28 -14.96 -31.11
CA LYS A 172 14.55 -15.71 -29.87
C LYS A 172 15.59 -15.11 -28.95
N ASP A 173 16.51 -14.34 -29.49
CA ASP A 173 17.62 -13.75 -28.74
C ASP A 173 17.29 -12.36 -28.18
N VAL A 174 16.23 -11.71 -28.64
CA VAL A 174 15.90 -10.31 -28.31
C VAL A 174 15.85 -10.06 -26.81
N ILE A 175 15.16 -10.91 -26.05
CA ILE A 175 14.99 -10.70 -24.59
C ILE A 175 16.33 -10.82 -23.85
N ASN A 176 17.12 -11.85 -24.17
CA ASN A 176 18.42 -12.03 -23.52
C ASN A 176 19.36 -10.87 -23.79
N VAL A 177 19.38 -10.38 -25.04
CA VAL A 177 20.21 -9.23 -25.43
C VAL A 177 19.68 -7.93 -24.82
N ALA A 178 18.35 -7.78 -24.68
CA ALA A 178 17.77 -6.64 -23.98
C ALA A 178 18.23 -6.56 -22.50
N TYR A 179 18.26 -7.71 -21.80
CA TYR A 179 18.82 -7.74 -20.43
C TYR A 179 20.32 -7.43 -20.40
N GLN A 180 21.12 -7.97 -21.33
CA GLN A 180 22.55 -7.64 -21.44
C GLN A 180 22.77 -6.15 -21.73
N PHE A 181 21.93 -5.54 -22.54
CA PHE A 181 21.99 -4.11 -22.85
C PHE A 181 21.68 -3.27 -21.61
N HIS A 182 20.66 -3.64 -20.82
CA HIS A 182 20.35 -2.95 -19.57
C HIS A 182 21.42 -3.16 -18.50
N ASP A 183 22.01 -4.35 -18.41
CA ASP A 183 23.12 -4.65 -17.49
C ASP A 183 24.34 -3.77 -17.79
N MET A 184 24.66 -3.59 -19.08
CA MET A 184 25.74 -2.68 -19.52
C MET A 184 25.45 -1.23 -19.13
N MET A 185 24.20 -0.77 -19.30
CA MET A 185 23.78 0.56 -18.89
C MET A 185 23.84 0.74 -17.38
N LEU A 186 23.39 -0.25 -16.62
CA LEU A 186 23.49 -0.27 -15.16
C LEU A 186 24.95 -0.19 -14.71
N GLY A 187 25.85 -0.95 -15.35
CA GLY A 187 27.28 -0.89 -15.07
C GLY A 187 27.89 0.51 -15.21
N ALA A 188 27.49 1.24 -16.25
CA ALA A 188 27.90 2.62 -16.45
C ALA A 188 27.36 3.56 -15.35
N MET A 189 26.10 3.41 -14.96
CA MET A 189 25.49 4.20 -13.87
C MET A 189 26.13 3.89 -12.52
N LEU A 190 26.39 2.62 -12.22
CA LEU A 190 27.08 2.21 -11.00
C LEU A 190 28.49 2.81 -10.88
N THR A 191 29.20 2.92 -12.02
CA THR A 191 30.51 3.57 -12.08
C THR A 191 30.44 5.06 -11.75
N LEU A 192 29.40 5.74 -12.23
CA LEU A 192 29.18 7.17 -11.96
C LEU A 192 28.69 7.43 -10.54
N ALA A 193 27.87 6.54 -10.00
CA ALA A 193 27.37 6.63 -8.62
C ALA A 193 28.47 6.46 -7.58
N GLY A 194 29.48 5.62 -7.84
CA GLY A 194 30.56 5.33 -6.91
C GLY A 194 30.13 4.41 -5.77
N ASP A 195 31.07 4.18 -4.84
CA ASP A 195 30.88 3.21 -3.75
C ASP A 195 30.18 3.81 -2.52
N ASP A 196 30.22 5.12 -2.37
CA ASP A 196 29.57 5.82 -1.25
C ASP A 196 28.07 6.08 -1.48
N THR A 197 27.56 5.71 -2.64
CA THR A 197 26.14 5.87 -2.99
C THR A 197 25.35 4.60 -2.67
N THR A 198 24.24 4.76 -1.98
CA THR A 198 23.26 3.66 -1.86
C THR A 198 22.46 3.55 -3.15
N VAL A 199 22.51 2.37 -3.76
CA VAL A 199 21.80 2.06 -5.01
C VAL A 199 20.68 1.09 -4.74
N ILE A 200 19.47 1.41 -5.22
CA ILE A 200 18.29 0.55 -5.22
C ILE A 200 17.93 0.24 -6.66
N LEU A 201 17.95 -1.06 -7.03
CA LEU A 201 17.44 -1.57 -8.29
C LEU A 201 16.14 -2.29 -8.02
N MET A 202 15.08 -1.89 -8.71
CA MET A 202 13.75 -2.45 -8.50
C MET A 202 12.94 -2.53 -9.79
N SER A 203 11.97 -3.43 -9.82
CA SER A 203 10.89 -3.45 -10.81
C SER A 203 9.56 -3.72 -10.12
N ASP A 204 8.47 -3.24 -10.73
CA ASP A 204 7.10 -3.37 -10.25
C ASP A 204 6.50 -4.76 -10.52
N HIS A 205 6.93 -5.43 -11.59
CA HIS A 205 6.50 -6.78 -11.96
C HIS A 205 7.56 -7.51 -12.78
N GLY A 206 7.34 -8.79 -13.02
CA GLY A 206 8.09 -9.60 -13.95
C GLY A 206 7.23 -10.01 -15.15
N PHE A 207 7.74 -10.96 -15.95
CA PHE A 207 7.05 -11.53 -17.11
C PHE A 207 7.05 -13.05 -17.07
N HIS A 208 6.04 -13.66 -17.67
CA HIS A 208 6.04 -15.08 -17.92
C HIS A 208 7.00 -15.42 -19.05
N SER A 209 8.11 -16.09 -18.72
CA SER A 209 9.11 -16.54 -19.67
C SER A 209 8.99 -18.02 -20.03
N ASP A 210 7.98 -18.70 -19.49
CA ASP A 210 7.77 -20.15 -19.53
C ASP A 210 6.50 -20.56 -20.28
N HIS A 211 5.95 -21.70 -19.92
CA HIS A 211 4.73 -22.24 -20.52
C HIS A 211 3.46 -21.43 -20.24
N LEU A 212 3.50 -20.49 -19.27
CA LEU A 212 2.38 -19.63 -18.94
C LEU A 212 2.29 -18.38 -19.83
N ARG A 213 3.22 -18.21 -20.78
CA ARG A 213 3.11 -17.16 -21.80
C ARG A 213 1.77 -17.27 -22.52
N PRO A 214 0.93 -16.23 -22.50
CA PRO A 214 -0.38 -16.30 -23.14
C PRO A 214 -0.25 -16.41 -24.66
N ARG A 215 -1.06 -17.26 -25.25
CA ARG A 215 -1.16 -17.37 -26.72
C ARG A 215 -1.85 -16.15 -27.32
N GLU A 216 -2.89 -15.68 -26.64
CA GLU A 216 -3.70 -14.53 -27.01
C GLU A 216 -3.96 -13.70 -25.77
N LEU A 217 -3.83 -12.40 -25.92
CA LEU A 217 -4.17 -11.48 -24.84
C LEU A 217 -5.68 -11.21 -24.80
N PRO A 218 -6.26 -11.03 -23.63
CA PRO A 218 -7.63 -10.55 -23.50
C PRO A 218 -7.83 -9.25 -24.27
N ASN A 219 -8.95 -9.16 -24.96
CA ASN A 219 -9.30 -7.95 -25.72
C ASN A 219 -9.93 -6.91 -24.82
N GLU A 220 -9.19 -6.52 -23.79
CA GLU A 220 -9.55 -5.50 -22.80
C GLU A 220 -8.32 -4.64 -22.53
N PRO A 221 -8.48 -3.40 -22.07
CA PRO A 221 -7.35 -2.49 -21.85
C PRO A 221 -6.27 -3.03 -20.91
N ALA A 222 -6.66 -3.86 -19.94
CA ALA A 222 -5.74 -4.53 -19.02
C ALA A 222 -5.18 -5.86 -19.57
N GLY A 223 -5.53 -6.26 -20.79
CA GLY A 223 -5.11 -7.53 -21.40
C GLY A 223 -3.60 -7.77 -21.39
N PRO A 224 -2.76 -6.77 -21.72
CA PRO A 224 -1.30 -6.93 -21.65
C PRO A 224 -0.78 -7.35 -20.27
N ALA A 225 -1.47 -7.02 -19.20
CA ALA A 225 -1.08 -7.43 -17.84
C ALA A 225 -1.13 -8.97 -17.61
N ASP A 226 -1.79 -9.73 -18.49
CA ASP A 226 -1.77 -11.20 -18.43
C ASP A 226 -0.39 -11.79 -18.80
N GLU A 227 0.50 -11.02 -19.42
CA GLU A 227 1.89 -11.41 -19.66
C GLU A 227 2.77 -11.23 -18.41
N HIS A 228 2.31 -10.46 -17.42
CA HIS A 228 3.08 -10.09 -16.25
C HIS A 228 3.04 -11.18 -15.17
N ARG A 229 4.17 -11.34 -14.47
CA ARG A 229 4.22 -11.97 -13.14
C ARG A 229 4.07 -10.89 -12.08
N GLY A 230 3.33 -11.19 -11.02
CA GLY A 230 3.06 -10.26 -9.92
C GLY A 230 4.27 -9.95 -9.03
N PHE A 231 5.45 -10.51 -9.33
CA PHE A 231 6.68 -10.30 -8.59
C PHE A 231 7.69 -9.58 -9.45
N GLY A 232 8.14 -8.41 -8.98
CA GLY A 232 9.30 -7.72 -9.49
C GLY A 232 10.58 -8.16 -8.79
N ILE A 233 11.62 -7.34 -8.93
CA ILE A 233 12.88 -7.52 -8.21
C ILE A 233 13.12 -6.34 -7.27
N PHE A 234 13.87 -6.60 -6.20
CA PHE A 234 14.44 -5.58 -5.34
C PHE A 234 15.88 -5.99 -4.99
N ALA A 235 16.83 -5.12 -5.29
CA ALA A 235 18.22 -5.27 -4.90
C ALA A 235 18.75 -3.93 -4.38
N MET A 236 19.52 -3.99 -3.31
CA MET A 236 20.05 -2.80 -2.64
C MET A 236 21.51 -3.00 -2.29
N ARG A 237 22.35 -1.99 -2.56
CA ARG A 237 23.76 -1.97 -2.13
C ARG A 237 24.13 -0.57 -1.68
N GLY A 238 25.13 -0.47 -0.82
CA GLY A 238 25.68 0.80 -0.38
C GLY A 238 26.16 0.77 1.08
N PRO A 239 26.60 1.91 1.60
CA PRO A 239 27.03 2.02 2.99
C PRO A 239 25.96 1.56 3.96
N GLY A 240 26.34 0.69 4.91
CA GLY A 240 25.41 0.18 5.92
C GLY A 240 24.39 -0.86 5.46
N VAL A 241 24.37 -1.23 4.18
CA VAL A 241 23.53 -2.29 3.64
C VAL A 241 24.21 -3.65 3.85
N LYS A 242 23.44 -4.67 4.23
CA LYS A 242 23.93 -6.05 4.35
C LYS A 242 24.33 -6.61 2.99
N GLN A 243 25.37 -7.45 2.99
CA GLN A 243 25.82 -8.18 1.81
C GLN A 243 25.27 -9.60 1.82
N ASP A 244 24.94 -10.12 0.64
CA ASP A 244 24.48 -11.51 0.41
C ASP A 244 23.30 -11.92 1.30
N GLU A 245 22.44 -10.96 1.69
CA GLU A 245 21.25 -11.18 2.51
C GLU A 245 19.99 -11.19 1.66
N LEU A 246 19.16 -12.21 1.84
CA LEU A 246 17.83 -12.23 1.26
C LEU A 246 16.86 -11.40 2.12
N ILE A 247 16.26 -10.38 1.53
CA ILE A 247 15.27 -9.55 2.17
C ILE A 247 13.89 -10.10 1.84
N HIS A 248 13.05 -10.24 2.87
CA HIS A 248 11.71 -10.75 2.74
C HIS A 248 10.68 -9.69 3.14
N GLY A 249 9.56 -9.65 2.42
CA GLY A 249 8.42 -8.83 2.76
C GLY A 249 8.45 -7.39 2.25
N THR A 250 9.44 -7.03 1.44
CA THR A 250 9.51 -5.71 0.82
C THR A 250 8.58 -5.64 -0.39
N SER A 251 7.83 -4.56 -0.49
CA SER A 251 6.91 -4.23 -1.58
C SER A 251 7.23 -2.85 -2.17
N LEU A 252 6.55 -2.48 -3.25
CA LEU A 252 6.68 -1.14 -3.84
C LEU A 252 6.31 -0.03 -2.86
N LEU A 253 5.38 -0.28 -1.95
CA LEU A 253 4.95 0.68 -0.94
C LEU A 253 6.06 1.02 0.06
N ASP A 254 7.02 0.11 0.25
CA ASP A 254 8.11 0.25 1.22
C ASP A 254 9.29 1.08 0.68
N ILE A 255 9.32 1.37 -0.61
CA ILE A 255 10.45 2.06 -1.26
C ILE A 255 10.58 3.50 -0.75
N THR A 256 9.52 4.29 -0.81
CA THR A 256 9.55 5.68 -0.31
C THR A 256 9.90 5.76 1.18
N PRO A 257 9.24 5.00 2.09
CA PRO A 257 9.65 4.94 3.49
C PRO A 257 11.12 4.55 3.70
N THR A 258 11.63 3.61 2.92
CA THR A 258 13.04 3.17 3.00
C THR A 258 13.99 4.29 2.58
N ILE A 259 13.70 4.99 1.49
CA ILE A 259 14.54 6.11 1.03
C ILE A 259 14.50 7.28 2.02
N LEU A 260 13.33 7.62 2.57
CA LEU A 260 13.24 8.65 3.62
C LEU A 260 14.12 8.28 4.82
N THR A 261 14.08 7.03 5.24
CA THR A 261 14.91 6.52 6.35
C THR A 261 16.41 6.60 6.02
N LEU A 262 16.83 6.34 4.76
CA LEU A 262 18.21 6.52 4.31
C LEU A 262 18.70 7.96 4.44
N PHE A 263 17.82 8.93 4.23
CA PHE A 263 18.12 10.36 4.38
C PHE A 263 17.96 10.86 5.82
N GLY A 264 17.60 9.96 6.76
CA GLY A 264 17.33 10.39 8.16
C GLY A 264 16.08 11.25 8.28
N LEU A 265 15.15 11.13 7.31
CA LEU A 265 13.89 11.87 7.30
C LEU A 265 12.76 11.02 7.92
N PRO A 266 11.81 11.65 8.59
CA PRO A 266 10.71 10.93 9.21
C PRO A 266 9.81 10.27 8.16
N VAL A 267 9.20 9.14 8.53
CA VAL A 267 8.22 8.41 7.71
C VAL A 267 6.81 8.88 8.08
N GLY A 268 5.95 9.14 7.09
CA GLY A 268 4.56 9.48 7.33
C GLY A 268 3.76 8.29 7.88
N CYS A 269 2.99 8.51 8.95
CA CYS A 269 2.10 7.48 9.50
C CYS A 269 0.95 7.11 8.56
N ASP A 270 0.67 7.96 7.58
CA ASP A 270 -0.31 7.77 6.52
C ASP A 270 0.24 6.99 5.31
N MET A 271 1.52 6.63 5.29
CA MET A 271 2.12 5.76 4.29
C MET A 271 1.73 4.30 4.56
N ASP A 272 1.23 3.60 3.54
CA ASP A 272 0.85 2.19 3.65
C ASP A 272 2.07 1.25 3.79
N GLY A 273 3.23 1.67 3.29
CA GLY A 273 4.49 0.92 3.36
C GLY A 273 5.29 1.17 4.64
N GLN A 274 6.30 0.33 4.85
CA GLN A 274 7.21 0.39 5.99
C GLN A 274 8.67 0.38 5.51
N PRO A 275 9.61 1.04 6.19
CA PRO A 275 11.02 0.97 5.83
C PRO A 275 11.55 -0.47 5.85
N ALA A 276 12.33 -0.84 4.85
CA ALA A 276 12.98 -2.15 4.73
C ALA A 276 14.17 -2.29 5.72
N THR A 277 13.90 -2.18 7.01
CA THR A 277 14.94 -2.15 8.07
C THR A 277 15.79 -3.40 8.12
N SER A 278 15.28 -4.54 7.65
CA SER A 278 16.01 -5.80 7.55
C SER A 278 17.19 -5.74 6.57
N ALA A 279 17.22 -4.78 5.66
CA ALA A 279 18.31 -4.57 4.69
C ALA A 279 19.59 -4.01 5.33
N PHE A 280 19.49 -3.40 6.50
CA PHE A 280 20.62 -2.68 7.10
C PHE A 280 21.40 -3.56 8.10
N VAL A 281 22.71 -3.37 8.15
CA VAL A 281 23.59 -4.01 9.15
C VAL A 281 23.19 -3.60 10.57
N GLN A 282 22.92 -2.33 10.74
CA GLN A 282 22.31 -1.78 11.95
C GLN A 282 20.99 -1.14 11.53
N PRO A 283 19.84 -1.68 12.00
CA PRO A 283 18.55 -1.08 11.69
C PRO A 283 18.52 0.38 12.14
N PRO A 284 18.19 1.33 11.24
CA PRO A 284 18.12 2.74 11.60
C PRO A 284 16.94 2.99 12.56
N GLU A 285 17.09 3.98 13.41
CA GLU A 285 15.96 4.54 14.16
C GLU A 285 15.04 5.29 13.20
N ILE A 286 13.73 5.00 13.26
CA ILE A 286 12.73 5.59 12.36
C ILE A 286 11.98 6.67 13.13
N GLU A 287 12.07 7.89 12.65
CA GLU A 287 11.21 8.96 13.08
C GLU A 287 9.89 8.92 12.30
N TRP A 288 8.80 9.33 12.95
CA TRP A 288 7.46 9.31 12.37
C TRP A 288 6.81 10.68 12.47
N ILE A 289 6.11 11.08 11.40
CA ILE A 289 5.22 12.24 11.38
C ILE A 289 3.81 11.81 10.98
N GLU A 290 2.79 12.62 11.23
CA GLU A 290 1.41 12.29 10.84
C GLU A 290 1.29 12.14 9.32
N SER A 291 1.69 13.17 8.59
CA SER A 291 1.67 13.18 7.12
C SER A 291 2.67 14.20 6.57
N TRP A 292 3.33 13.84 5.48
CA TRP A 292 4.13 14.81 4.70
C TRP A 292 3.25 15.84 3.97
N GLU A 293 1.97 15.55 3.73
CA GLU A 293 1.05 16.50 3.10
C GLU A 293 0.84 17.75 3.96
N ASP A 294 0.90 17.61 5.28
CA ASP A 294 0.71 18.69 6.25
C ASP A 294 1.98 19.53 6.48
N VAL A 295 3.14 19.11 5.96
CA VAL A 295 4.40 19.85 6.09
C VAL A 295 4.36 21.06 5.16
N PRO A 296 4.44 22.30 5.71
CA PRO A 296 4.41 23.52 4.91
C PRO A 296 5.72 23.75 4.16
N GLY A 297 5.68 24.54 3.10
CA GLY A 297 6.83 24.95 2.31
C GLY A 297 6.70 24.58 0.84
N ASP A 298 7.67 25.08 0.04
CA ASP A 298 7.71 24.77 -1.38
C ASP A 298 8.17 23.34 -1.62
N ALA A 299 7.27 22.53 -2.17
CA ALA A 299 7.51 21.14 -2.51
C ALA A 299 7.88 20.93 -3.99
N GLY A 300 8.04 22.00 -4.77
CA GLY A 300 8.32 21.89 -6.19
C GLY A 300 7.19 21.24 -6.99
N ARG A 301 5.95 21.35 -6.54
CA ARG A 301 4.77 20.88 -7.28
C ARG A 301 4.26 21.94 -8.24
N HIS A 302 3.66 21.50 -9.33
CA HIS A 302 2.95 22.44 -10.19
C HIS A 302 1.78 23.12 -9.47
N PRO A 303 1.56 24.42 -9.71
CA PRO A 303 0.37 25.09 -9.19
C PRO A 303 -0.91 24.48 -9.80
N PRO A 304 -2.03 24.46 -9.07
CA PRO A 304 -3.28 23.82 -9.51
C PRO A 304 -3.84 24.36 -10.83
N GLU A 305 -3.45 25.60 -11.18
CA GLU A 305 -3.89 26.26 -12.40
C GLU A 305 -3.20 25.71 -13.67
N MET A 306 -2.10 25.01 -13.55
CA MET A 306 -1.43 24.36 -14.66
C MET A 306 -2.25 23.13 -15.13
N GLN A 307 -3.25 23.38 -15.93
CA GLN A 307 -4.02 22.31 -16.57
C GLN A 307 -3.40 21.97 -17.93
N ILE A 308 -3.31 20.66 -18.23
CA ILE A 308 -2.86 20.18 -19.53
C ILE A 308 -3.94 20.47 -20.57
N ASP A 309 -3.56 21.05 -21.70
CA ASP A 309 -4.46 21.23 -22.85
C ASP A 309 -4.93 19.86 -23.40
N SER A 310 -6.17 19.83 -23.89
CA SER A 310 -6.81 18.63 -24.45
C SER A 310 -6.11 18.06 -25.70
N VAL A 311 -5.27 18.83 -26.36
CA VAL A 311 -4.49 18.38 -27.54
C VAL A 311 -3.37 17.44 -27.12
N ASP A 312 -2.67 17.77 -26.04
CA ASP A 312 -1.58 16.95 -25.50
C ASP A 312 -2.08 15.64 -24.91
N ALA A 313 -3.30 15.65 -24.37
CA ALA A 313 -3.99 14.44 -23.91
C ALA A 313 -4.21 13.41 -25.04
N ARG A 314 -4.43 13.91 -26.28
CA ARG A 314 -4.65 13.04 -27.44
C ARG A 314 -3.37 12.33 -27.88
N GLU A 315 -2.21 12.98 -27.80
CA GLU A 315 -0.93 12.36 -28.19
C GLU A 315 -0.49 11.26 -27.21
N SER A 316 -0.61 11.52 -25.90
CA SER A 316 -0.35 10.48 -24.89
C SER A 316 -1.30 9.29 -25.02
N LEU A 317 -2.57 9.54 -25.36
CA LEU A 317 -3.53 8.48 -25.61
C LEU A 317 -3.14 7.63 -26.84
N LYS A 318 -2.67 8.27 -27.92
CA LYS A 318 -2.15 7.55 -29.12
C LYS A 318 -0.99 6.62 -28.76
N GLN A 319 -0.12 7.04 -27.83
CA GLN A 319 1.00 6.21 -27.41
C GLN A 319 0.52 4.99 -26.63
N LEU A 320 -0.37 5.17 -25.66
CA LEU A 320 -0.97 4.06 -24.90
C LEU A 320 -1.73 3.09 -25.81
N VAL A 321 -2.39 3.60 -26.85
CA VAL A 321 -3.02 2.79 -27.88
C VAL A 321 -1.96 2.05 -28.72
N ALA A 322 -0.87 2.74 -29.10
CA ALA A 322 0.21 2.14 -29.88
C ALA A 322 0.97 1.04 -29.13
N LEU A 323 1.08 1.18 -27.82
CA LEU A 323 1.70 0.19 -26.90
C LEU A 323 0.75 -0.96 -26.53
N GLY A 324 -0.54 -0.90 -26.92
CA GLY A 324 -1.52 -1.92 -26.65
C GLY A 324 -2.16 -1.88 -25.27
N TYR A 325 -1.84 -0.88 -24.45
CA TYR A 325 -2.43 -0.72 -23.11
C TYR A 325 -3.86 -0.18 -23.15
N ILE A 326 -4.26 0.49 -24.22
CA ILE A 326 -5.60 1.04 -24.44
C ILE A 326 -6.04 0.76 -25.86
N GLU A 327 -7.29 0.31 -26.07
CA GLU A 327 -7.89 0.27 -27.39
C GLU A 327 -8.05 1.69 -27.96
N LYS A 328 -7.92 1.82 -29.31
CA LYS A 328 -8.19 3.08 -29.98
C LYS A 328 -9.59 3.57 -29.57
N PRO A 329 -9.71 4.79 -28.99
CA PRO A 329 -11.00 5.32 -28.59
C PRO A 329 -11.96 5.39 -29.77
N ASP A 330 -13.26 5.13 -29.51
CA ASP A 330 -14.32 5.34 -30.48
C ASP A 330 -14.35 6.84 -30.86
N ASP A 331 -14.63 7.13 -32.11
CA ASP A 331 -14.70 8.52 -32.60
C ASP A 331 -15.83 9.34 -31.95
N ASP A 332 -16.77 8.64 -31.29
CA ASP A 332 -17.78 9.26 -30.41
C ASP A 332 -17.15 9.63 -29.06
N LYS A 333 -17.00 10.93 -28.82
CA LYS A 333 -16.38 11.46 -27.59
C LYS A 333 -17.03 10.99 -26.31
N ASP A 334 -18.34 10.91 -26.28
CA ASP A 334 -19.09 10.55 -25.07
C ASP A 334 -18.88 9.07 -24.72
N LYS A 335 -18.82 8.21 -25.74
CA LYS A 335 -18.56 6.78 -25.57
C LYS A 335 -17.11 6.52 -25.16
N ALA A 336 -16.17 7.25 -25.73
CA ALA A 336 -14.75 7.17 -25.33
C ALA A 336 -14.55 7.61 -23.87
N VAL A 337 -15.24 8.66 -23.43
CA VAL A 337 -15.22 9.12 -22.04
C VAL A 337 -15.79 8.02 -21.11
N ALA A 338 -16.93 7.46 -21.44
CA ALA A 338 -17.58 6.42 -20.64
C ALA A 338 -16.69 5.18 -20.53
N GLN A 339 -16.07 4.73 -21.62
CA GLN A 339 -15.13 3.62 -21.64
C GLN A 339 -13.91 3.89 -20.75
N THR A 340 -13.35 5.07 -20.79
CA THR A 340 -12.16 5.38 -19.98
C THR A 340 -12.51 5.49 -18.49
N VAL A 341 -13.62 6.12 -18.14
CA VAL A 341 -14.10 6.17 -16.75
C VAL A 341 -14.34 4.75 -16.22
N ARG A 342 -14.94 3.88 -17.03
CA ARG A 342 -15.12 2.47 -16.73
C ARG A 342 -13.80 1.78 -16.36
N GLU A 343 -12.75 1.95 -17.19
CA GLU A 343 -11.44 1.33 -16.94
C GLU A 343 -10.74 1.92 -15.71
N LEU A 344 -10.85 3.22 -15.50
CA LEU A 344 -10.30 3.87 -14.30
C LEU A 344 -10.97 3.34 -13.02
N GLN A 345 -12.29 3.18 -13.02
CA GLN A 345 -13.03 2.60 -11.90
C GLN A 345 -12.67 1.11 -11.70
N PHE A 346 -12.49 0.35 -12.78
CA PHE A 346 -12.06 -1.03 -12.70
C PHE A 346 -10.65 -1.15 -12.11
N ASN A 347 -9.72 -0.30 -12.54
CA ASN A 347 -8.36 -0.28 -11.99
C ASN A 347 -8.34 0.14 -10.52
N LEU A 348 -9.16 1.12 -10.13
CA LEU A 348 -9.34 1.50 -8.73
C LEU A 348 -9.85 0.32 -7.89
N ALA A 349 -10.87 -0.39 -8.38
CA ALA A 349 -11.40 -1.57 -7.69
C ALA A 349 -10.33 -2.67 -7.55
N ARG A 350 -9.49 -2.89 -8.58
CA ARG A 350 -8.34 -3.80 -8.50
C ARG A 350 -7.31 -3.35 -7.48
N SER A 351 -7.03 -2.06 -7.40
CA SER A 351 -6.13 -1.50 -6.38
C SER A 351 -6.67 -1.72 -4.97
N TYR A 352 -7.99 -1.57 -4.77
CA TYR A 352 -8.62 -1.91 -3.50
C TYR A 352 -8.49 -3.40 -3.14
N VAL A 353 -8.60 -4.30 -4.12
CA VAL A 353 -8.33 -5.74 -3.89
C VAL A 353 -6.88 -5.96 -3.43
N GLY A 354 -5.93 -5.31 -4.10
CA GLY A 354 -4.50 -5.35 -3.71
C GLY A 354 -4.23 -4.81 -2.31
N ALA A 355 -4.91 -3.73 -1.95
CA ALA A 355 -4.86 -3.12 -0.61
C ALA A 355 -5.71 -3.88 0.44
N ARG A 356 -6.34 -5.00 0.09
CA ARG A 356 -7.27 -5.79 0.94
C ARG A 356 -8.52 -5.04 1.40
N MET A 357 -8.87 -3.95 0.74
CA MET A 357 -10.11 -3.20 0.92
C MET A 357 -11.23 -3.85 0.09
N ILE A 358 -11.57 -5.10 0.44
CA ILE A 358 -12.48 -5.93 -0.37
C ILE A 358 -13.91 -5.39 -0.42
N PRO A 359 -14.50 -4.85 0.67
CA PRO A 359 -15.83 -4.24 0.60
C PRO A 359 -15.93 -3.08 -0.39
N GLU A 360 -14.92 -2.21 -0.43
CA GLU A 360 -14.83 -1.06 -1.35
C GLU A 360 -14.68 -1.53 -2.79
N ALA A 361 -13.83 -2.53 -3.03
CA ALA A 361 -13.68 -3.16 -4.34
C ALA A 361 -14.99 -3.78 -4.83
N MET A 362 -15.69 -4.49 -3.95
CA MET A 362 -16.95 -5.16 -4.24
C MET A 362 -18.03 -4.14 -4.66
N ALA A 363 -18.16 -3.02 -3.95
CA ALA A 363 -19.11 -1.95 -4.28
C ALA A 363 -18.85 -1.39 -5.69
N LEU A 364 -17.59 -1.16 -6.06
CA LEU A 364 -17.23 -0.67 -7.39
C LEU A 364 -17.49 -1.73 -8.50
N PHE A 365 -17.16 -3.01 -8.26
CA PHE A 365 -17.41 -4.07 -9.23
C PHE A 365 -18.92 -4.27 -9.46
N ASP A 366 -19.74 -4.19 -8.42
CA ASP A 366 -21.20 -4.26 -8.54
C ASP A 366 -21.73 -3.07 -9.33
N GLN A 367 -21.30 -1.85 -9.02
CA GLN A 367 -21.64 -0.66 -9.79
C GLN A 367 -21.27 -0.79 -11.26
N LEU A 368 -20.04 -1.22 -11.55
CA LEU A 368 -19.56 -1.40 -12.93
C LEU A 368 -20.38 -2.45 -13.67
N TRP A 369 -20.70 -3.57 -13.04
CA TRP A 369 -21.48 -4.61 -13.70
C TRP A 369 -22.94 -4.21 -13.92
N ASN A 370 -23.52 -3.42 -13.04
CA ASN A 370 -24.86 -2.86 -13.25
C ASN A 370 -24.90 -1.85 -14.41
N GLN A 371 -23.83 -1.08 -14.60
CA GLN A 371 -23.69 -0.13 -15.70
C GLN A 371 -23.34 -0.81 -17.04
N PHE A 372 -22.52 -1.86 -17.00
CA PHE A 372 -21.99 -2.58 -18.17
C PHE A 372 -22.23 -4.08 -18.02
N PRO A 373 -23.47 -4.55 -18.12
CA PRO A 373 -23.85 -5.96 -17.85
C PRO A 373 -23.32 -6.94 -18.88
N ASP A 374 -22.89 -6.49 -20.07
CA ASP A 374 -22.22 -7.27 -21.10
C ASP A 374 -20.76 -7.61 -20.76
N GLU A 375 -20.15 -6.84 -19.83
CA GLU A 375 -18.75 -7.03 -19.39
C GLU A 375 -18.68 -8.03 -18.22
N GLY A 376 -18.76 -9.32 -18.54
CA GLY A 376 -18.75 -10.40 -17.54
C GLY A 376 -17.54 -10.42 -16.59
N ARG A 377 -16.43 -9.75 -16.94
CA ARG A 377 -15.25 -9.64 -16.07
C ARG A 377 -15.54 -8.93 -14.72
N PHE A 378 -16.45 -7.97 -14.72
CA PHE A 378 -16.84 -7.28 -13.48
C PHE A 378 -17.61 -8.22 -12.55
N ALA A 379 -18.51 -9.04 -13.12
CA ALA A 379 -19.22 -10.07 -12.36
C ALA A 379 -18.28 -11.13 -11.77
N VAL A 380 -17.27 -11.56 -12.53
CA VAL A 380 -16.26 -12.51 -12.04
C VAL A 380 -15.49 -11.91 -10.87
N LYS A 381 -15.05 -10.64 -10.97
CA LYS A 381 -14.36 -9.95 -9.86
C LYS A 381 -15.25 -9.71 -8.64
N LEU A 382 -16.52 -9.36 -8.86
CA LEU A 382 -17.51 -9.28 -7.79
C LEU A 382 -17.68 -10.64 -7.09
N PHE A 383 -17.85 -11.71 -7.85
CA PHE A 383 -17.93 -13.08 -7.35
C PHE A 383 -16.69 -13.48 -6.53
N GLU A 384 -15.49 -13.18 -7.03
CA GLU A 384 -14.24 -13.41 -6.31
C GLU A 384 -14.19 -12.66 -4.98
N CYS A 385 -14.58 -11.39 -4.95
CA CYS A 385 -14.67 -10.60 -3.73
C CYS A 385 -15.69 -11.18 -2.73
N GLN A 386 -16.88 -11.55 -3.19
CA GLN A 386 -17.91 -12.18 -2.37
C GLN A 386 -17.44 -13.50 -1.75
N LEU A 387 -16.69 -14.33 -2.50
CA LEU A 387 -16.10 -15.54 -1.97
C LEU A 387 -15.00 -15.27 -0.94
N GLN A 388 -14.18 -14.23 -1.14
CA GLN A 388 -13.19 -13.82 -0.15
C GLN A 388 -13.86 -13.38 1.16
N LEU A 389 -14.98 -12.68 1.06
CA LEU A 389 -15.82 -12.29 2.19
C LEU A 389 -16.71 -13.43 2.71
N GLN A 390 -16.62 -14.63 2.11
CA GLN A 390 -17.43 -15.82 2.44
C GLN A 390 -18.95 -15.61 2.29
N GLN A 391 -19.36 -14.65 1.51
CA GLN A 391 -20.75 -14.35 1.16
C GLN A 391 -21.22 -15.33 0.06
N THR A 392 -21.31 -16.62 0.39
CA THR A 392 -21.56 -17.67 -0.61
C THR A 392 -22.94 -17.59 -1.26
N SER A 393 -23.95 -17.06 -0.56
CA SER A 393 -25.29 -16.84 -1.12
C SER A 393 -25.29 -15.73 -2.16
N ASP A 394 -24.59 -14.63 -1.90
CA ASP A 394 -24.49 -13.52 -2.84
C ASP A 394 -23.65 -13.93 -4.06
N ALA A 395 -22.56 -14.69 -3.83
CA ALA A 395 -21.75 -15.27 -4.89
C ALA A 395 -22.56 -16.22 -5.80
N GLU A 396 -23.47 -17.02 -5.22
CA GLU A 396 -24.37 -17.87 -5.98
C GLU A 396 -25.35 -17.07 -6.83
N ALA A 397 -25.94 -16.03 -6.25
CA ALA A 397 -26.82 -15.11 -6.98
C ALA A 397 -26.08 -14.40 -8.15
N THR A 398 -24.86 -13.90 -7.87
CA THR A 398 -23.99 -13.30 -8.88
C THR A 398 -23.67 -14.27 -10.01
N LEU A 399 -23.30 -15.50 -9.69
CA LEU A 399 -22.96 -16.53 -10.67
C LEU A 399 -24.18 -16.92 -11.55
N ASN A 400 -25.37 -17.05 -10.94
CA ASN A 400 -26.62 -17.36 -11.66
C ASN A 400 -27.01 -16.21 -12.60
N ARG A 401 -26.92 -14.96 -12.14
CA ARG A 401 -27.12 -13.78 -13.00
C ARG A 401 -26.11 -13.74 -14.14
N LEU A 402 -24.82 -13.96 -13.87
CA LEU A 402 -23.78 -14.00 -14.89
C LEU A 402 -24.06 -15.08 -15.96
N ALA A 403 -24.48 -16.28 -15.54
CA ALA A 403 -24.84 -17.36 -16.47
C ALA A 403 -26.01 -16.95 -17.39
N THR A 404 -27.04 -16.33 -16.84
CA THR A 404 -28.20 -15.83 -17.59
C THR A 404 -27.80 -14.75 -18.59
N GLU A 405 -27.03 -13.75 -18.12
CA GLU A 405 -26.58 -12.66 -18.99
C GLU A 405 -25.65 -13.15 -20.10
N LYS A 406 -24.73 -14.05 -19.81
CA LYS A 406 -23.86 -14.65 -20.85
C LYS A 406 -24.64 -15.36 -21.94
N VAL A 407 -25.69 -16.11 -21.58
CA VAL A 407 -26.54 -16.78 -22.59
C VAL A 407 -27.29 -15.76 -23.44
N ARG A 408 -27.84 -14.71 -22.81
CA ARG A 408 -28.55 -13.63 -23.49
C ARG A 408 -27.66 -12.91 -24.49
N TYR A 409 -26.47 -12.45 -24.03
CA TYR A 409 -25.52 -11.73 -24.90
C TYR A 409 -24.91 -12.64 -25.98
N ALA A 410 -24.69 -13.93 -25.70
CA ALA A 410 -24.23 -14.86 -26.70
C ALA A 410 -25.26 -15.08 -27.84
N ALA A 411 -26.53 -15.14 -27.51
CA ALA A 411 -27.60 -15.19 -28.49
C ALA A 411 -27.63 -13.93 -29.37
N GLN A 412 -27.58 -12.77 -28.75
CA GLN A 412 -27.54 -11.48 -29.48
C GLN A 412 -26.29 -11.37 -30.35
N ALA A 413 -25.10 -11.75 -29.84
CA ALA A 413 -23.86 -11.73 -30.62
C ALA A 413 -23.89 -12.70 -31.79
N LYS A 414 -24.58 -13.85 -31.68
CA LYS A 414 -24.79 -14.79 -32.82
C LYS A 414 -25.62 -14.14 -33.92
N ASP A 415 -26.70 -13.45 -33.56
CA ASP A 415 -27.56 -12.75 -34.52
C ASP A 415 -26.80 -11.60 -35.21
N ASP A 416 -26.03 -10.84 -34.44
CA ASP A 416 -25.20 -9.75 -34.98
C ASP A 416 -24.06 -10.28 -35.87
N LEU A 417 -23.47 -11.42 -35.50
CA LEU A 417 -22.45 -12.11 -36.31
C LEU A 417 -23.02 -12.61 -37.63
N LEU A 418 -24.23 -13.15 -37.62
CA LEU A 418 -24.90 -13.61 -38.85
C LEU A 418 -25.19 -12.43 -39.80
N LYS A 419 -25.70 -11.31 -39.24
CA LYS A 419 -25.91 -10.09 -40.03
C LYS A 419 -24.58 -9.57 -40.62
N LEU A 420 -23.54 -9.48 -39.80
CA LEU A 420 -22.22 -9.02 -40.24
C LEU A 420 -21.61 -9.91 -41.34
N LYS A 421 -21.78 -11.22 -41.25
CA LYS A 421 -21.34 -12.17 -42.27
C LYS A 421 -22.13 -12.02 -43.58
N GLU A 422 -23.40 -11.74 -43.50
CA GLU A 422 -24.23 -11.48 -44.69
C GLU A 422 -23.83 -10.18 -45.38
N ASP A 423 -23.62 -9.10 -44.56
CA ASP A 423 -23.15 -7.78 -45.06
C ASP A 423 -21.77 -7.87 -45.73
N TRP A 424 -20.96 -8.85 -45.33
CA TRP A 424 -19.59 -9.04 -45.86
C TRP A 424 -19.43 -10.22 -46.78
N LYS A 425 -20.50 -10.80 -47.26
CA LYS A 425 -20.53 -12.00 -48.10
C LYS A 425 -19.64 -11.90 -49.34
N ASP A 426 -19.55 -10.69 -49.91
CA ASP A 426 -18.78 -10.40 -51.12
C ASP A 426 -17.40 -9.76 -50.84
N LYS A 427 -17.04 -9.54 -49.56
CA LYS A 427 -15.71 -9.01 -49.19
C LYS A 427 -14.71 -10.16 -49.02
N LYS A 428 -13.53 -10.00 -49.63
CA LYS A 428 -12.41 -10.91 -49.37
C LYS A 428 -11.78 -10.60 -47.99
N PRO A 429 -11.20 -11.59 -47.29
CA PRO A 429 -10.53 -11.37 -45.99
C PRO A 429 -9.46 -10.27 -46.03
N ASP A 430 -8.77 -10.11 -47.19
CA ASP A 430 -7.72 -9.10 -47.36
C ASP A 430 -8.28 -7.66 -47.48
N ASP A 431 -9.54 -7.53 -47.88
CA ASP A 431 -10.24 -6.23 -47.99
C ASP A 431 -10.85 -5.75 -46.69
N MET A 432 -10.77 -6.56 -45.61
CA MET A 432 -11.28 -6.22 -44.31
C MET A 432 -10.37 -5.23 -43.60
N SER A 433 -10.94 -4.12 -43.13
CA SER A 433 -10.22 -3.17 -42.26
C SER A 433 -9.82 -3.85 -40.93
N LYS A 434 -8.85 -3.29 -40.23
CA LYS A 434 -8.45 -3.78 -38.89
C LYS A 434 -9.65 -3.75 -37.92
N GLU A 435 -10.46 -2.74 -38.02
CA GLU A 435 -11.69 -2.56 -37.20
C GLU A 435 -12.73 -3.64 -37.49
N ASP A 436 -12.94 -3.97 -38.77
CA ASP A 436 -13.85 -5.06 -39.18
C ASP A 436 -13.40 -6.40 -38.60
N ARG A 437 -12.11 -6.68 -38.68
CA ARG A 437 -11.52 -7.91 -38.14
C ARG A 437 -11.68 -7.99 -36.62
N GLN A 438 -11.45 -6.88 -35.91
CA GLN A 438 -11.65 -6.81 -34.45
C GLN A 438 -13.11 -7.00 -34.07
N LYS A 439 -14.05 -6.38 -34.80
CA LYS A 439 -15.49 -6.54 -34.59
C LYS A 439 -15.92 -7.99 -34.80
N LEU A 440 -15.43 -8.64 -35.85
CA LEU A 440 -15.70 -10.05 -36.13
C LEU A 440 -15.18 -10.96 -35.01
N GLN A 441 -13.95 -10.75 -34.56
CA GLN A 441 -13.36 -11.49 -33.45
C GLN A 441 -14.15 -11.29 -32.16
N ARG A 442 -14.50 -10.04 -31.82
CA ARG A 442 -15.30 -9.71 -30.63
C ARG A 442 -16.64 -10.44 -30.66
N LEU A 443 -17.41 -10.32 -31.72
CA LEU A 443 -18.71 -11.00 -31.85
C LEU A 443 -18.57 -12.53 -31.83
N SER A 444 -17.54 -13.08 -32.47
CA SER A 444 -17.28 -14.53 -32.47
C SER A 444 -17.00 -15.06 -31.06
N ARG A 445 -16.23 -14.32 -30.27
CA ARG A 445 -15.96 -14.64 -28.84
C ARG A 445 -17.21 -14.50 -27.99
N MET A 446 -17.97 -13.41 -28.13
CA MET A 446 -19.20 -13.19 -27.39
C MET A 446 -20.29 -14.21 -27.73
N ALA A 447 -20.34 -14.67 -28.97
CA ALA A 447 -21.33 -15.68 -29.43
C ALA A 447 -21.12 -17.07 -28.80
N THR A 448 -20.02 -17.31 -28.09
CA THR A 448 -19.69 -18.56 -27.47
C THR A 448 -19.66 -18.44 -25.94
N VAL A 449 -20.50 -19.24 -25.28
CA VAL A 449 -20.39 -19.40 -23.82
C VAL A 449 -19.45 -20.56 -23.57
N ASN A 450 -18.29 -20.30 -22.98
CA ASN A 450 -17.33 -21.33 -22.63
C ASN A 450 -17.84 -22.14 -21.41
N PRO A 451 -18.23 -23.41 -21.59
CA PRO A 451 -18.77 -24.25 -20.53
C PRO A 451 -17.73 -24.54 -19.45
N ALA A 452 -16.45 -24.60 -19.80
CA ALA A 452 -15.36 -24.85 -18.86
C ALA A 452 -15.21 -23.71 -17.85
N THR A 453 -15.32 -22.46 -18.29
CA THR A 453 -15.29 -21.30 -17.37
C THR A 453 -16.46 -21.36 -16.38
N MET A 454 -17.66 -21.67 -16.84
CA MET A 454 -18.83 -21.77 -15.96
C MET A 454 -18.72 -22.95 -14.99
N ALA A 455 -18.19 -24.07 -15.43
CA ALA A 455 -17.93 -25.22 -14.56
C ALA A 455 -16.87 -24.91 -13.50
N PHE A 456 -15.81 -24.19 -13.87
CA PHE A 456 -14.79 -23.72 -12.92
C PHE A 456 -15.36 -22.78 -11.85
N LEU A 457 -16.16 -21.80 -12.23
CA LEU A 457 -16.79 -20.88 -11.28
C LEU A 457 -17.77 -21.61 -10.35
N ARG A 458 -18.58 -22.54 -10.88
CA ARG A 458 -19.47 -23.40 -10.06
C ARG A 458 -18.68 -24.28 -9.10
N GLY A 459 -17.63 -24.91 -9.57
CA GLY A 459 -16.74 -25.73 -8.73
C GLY A 459 -16.09 -24.89 -7.61
N THR A 460 -15.69 -23.65 -7.92
CA THR A 460 -15.14 -22.71 -6.93
C THR A 460 -16.19 -22.33 -5.88
N LEU A 461 -17.43 -22.08 -6.27
CA LEU A 461 -18.54 -21.81 -5.35
C LEU A 461 -18.83 -23.00 -4.44
N LEU A 462 -18.96 -24.20 -5.04
CA LEU A 462 -19.22 -25.45 -4.29
C LEU A 462 -18.09 -25.76 -3.30
N HIS A 463 -16.84 -25.48 -3.67
CA HIS A 463 -15.72 -25.57 -2.74
C HIS A 463 -15.89 -24.61 -1.55
N ALA A 464 -16.26 -23.36 -1.80
CA ALA A 464 -16.51 -22.37 -0.73
C ALA A 464 -17.69 -22.77 0.17
N GLN A 465 -18.67 -23.47 -0.37
CA GLN A 465 -19.78 -24.10 0.37
C GLN A 465 -19.40 -25.40 1.10
N ALA A 466 -18.12 -25.82 1.02
CA ALA A 466 -17.62 -27.11 1.54
C ALA A 466 -18.26 -28.37 0.93
N LYS A 467 -18.88 -28.27 -0.24
CA LYS A 467 -19.43 -29.38 -1.03
C LYS A 467 -18.36 -29.98 -1.96
N TYR A 468 -17.33 -30.58 -1.35
CA TYR A 468 -16.08 -30.90 -2.04
C TYR A 468 -16.19 -31.93 -3.16
N ASP A 469 -17.05 -32.97 -3.03
CA ASP A 469 -17.25 -33.97 -4.07
C ASP A 469 -17.96 -33.40 -5.30
N GLU A 470 -18.99 -32.55 -5.05
CA GLU A 470 -19.70 -31.85 -6.11
C GLU A 470 -18.76 -30.86 -6.82
N ALA A 471 -17.96 -30.14 -6.04
CA ALA A 471 -16.95 -29.21 -6.55
C ALA A 471 -15.94 -29.91 -7.46
N LEU A 472 -15.40 -31.06 -7.04
CA LEU A 472 -14.49 -31.88 -7.86
C LEU A 472 -15.14 -32.34 -9.17
N SER A 473 -16.42 -32.71 -9.14
CA SER A 473 -17.15 -33.09 -10.36
C SER A 473 -17.22 -31.94 -11.36
N GLU A 474 -17.57 -30.73 -10.91
CA GLU A 474 -17.60 -29.53 -11.77
C GLU A 474 -16.20 -29.14 -12.28
N LEU A 475 -15.19 -29.17 -11.41
CA LEU A 475 -13.80 -28.84 -11.80
C LEU A 475 -13.23 -29.84 -12.81
N LYS A 476 -13.60 -31.12 -12.72
CA LYS A 476 -13.22 -32.13 -13.74
C LYS A 476 -13.81 -31.83 -15.12
N LYS A 477 -15.08 -31.41 -15.18
CA LYS A 477 -15.69 -30.97 -16.45
C LYS A 477 -14.92 -29.77 -17.05
N ALA A 478 -14.44 -28.85 -16.19
CA ALA A 478 -13.61 -27.76 -16.65
C ALA A 478 -12.26 -28.22 -17.21
N SER A 479 -11.67 -29.31 -16.69
CA SER A 479 -10.38 -29.84 -17.13
C SER A 479 -10.45 -30.54 -18.47
N GLU A 480 -11.60 -31.12 -18.83
CA GLU A 480 -11.78 -31.91 -20.07
C GLU A 480 -11.85 -31.05 -21.34
N VAL A 481 -12.17 -29.75 -21.21
CA VAL A 481 -12.46 -28.90 -22.37
C VAL A 481 -11.30 -28.05 -22.83
N GLU A 482 -10.63 -27.30 -21.93
CA GLU A 482 -9.52 -26.39 -22.33
C GLU A 482 -8.65 -25.87 -21.18
N LEU A 483 -9.04 -26.14 -19.93
CA LEU A 483 -8.38 -25.54 -18.77
C LEU A 483 -7.23 -26.38 -18.18
N HIS A 484 -6.83 -27.45 -18.90
CA HIS A 484 -5.83 -28.42 -18.43
C HIS A 484 -4.43 -27.83 -18.15
N ASN A 485 -4.15 -26.63 -18.63
CA ASN A 485 -2.88 -25.94 -18.36
C ASN A 485 -3.02 -24.74 -17.38
N ARG A 486 -4.13 -24.64 -16.65
CA ARG A 486 -4.34 -23.53 -15.70
C ARG A 486 -4.02 -23.95 -14.27
N PRO A 487 -3.00 -23.37 -13.63
CA PRO A 487 -2.64 -23.65 -12.24
C PRO A 487 -3.82 -23.51 -11.27
N SER A 488 -4.68 -22.51 -11.49
CA SER A 488 -5.85 -22.24 -10.66
C SER A 488 -6.85 -23.40 -10.60
N LEU A 489 -7.01 -24.16 -11.68
CA LEU A 489 -7.87 -25.34 -11.72
C LEU A 489 -7.34 -26.45 -10.80
N TYR A 490 -6.06 -26.79 -10.95
CA TYR A 490 -5.41 -27.81 -10.11
C TYR A 490 -5.36 -27.41 -8.65
N SER A 491 -5.14 -26.10 -8.37
CA SER A 491 -5.19 -25.57 -7.00
C SER A 491 -6.56 -25.82 -6.38
N LYS A 492 -7.65 -25.49 -7.06
CA LYS A 492 -9.01 -25.73 -6.56
C LYS A 492 -9.33 -27.21 -6.41
N MET A 493 -8.89 -28.07 -7.34
CA MET A 493 -9.03 -29.52 -7.21
C MET A 493 -8.26 -30.06 -6.00
N GLY A 494 -7.02 -29.60 -5.81
CA GLY A 494 -6.21 -29.91 -4.64
C GLY A 494 -6.86 -29.48 -3.34
N ASP A 495 -7.41 -28.25 -3.27
CA ASP A 495 -8.14 -27.76 -2.09
C ASP A 495 -9.37 -28.62 -1.76
N CYS A 496 -10.14 -29.05 -2.76
CA CYS A 496 -11.25 -29.98 -2.56
C CYS A 496 -10.77 -31.31 -1.99
N LEU A 497 -9.67 -31.85 -2.53
CA LEU A 497 -9.09 -33.12 -2.06
C LEU A 497 -8.52 -33.00 -0.64
N ILE A 498 -7.95 -31.85 -0.26
CA ILE A 498 -7.61 -31.53 1.13
C ILE A 498 -8.85 -31.56 2.02
N GLY A 499 -9.96 -30.96 1.60
CA GLY A 499 -11.24 -30.99 2.30
C GLY A 499 -11.77 -32.40 2.53
N LEU A 500 -11.60 -33.28 1.55
CA LEU A 500 -11.94 -34.71 1.61
C LEU A 500 -10.90 -35.58 2.32
N LYS A 501 -9.79 -35.02 2.79
CA LYS A 501 -8.65 -35.71 3.40
C LYS A 501 -7.97 -36.75 2.46
N ARG A 502 -8.09 -36.55 1.17
CA ARG A 502 -7.45 -37.34 0.12
C ARG A 502 -6.08 -36.77 -0.19
N TRP A 503 -5.17 -36.92 0.77
CA TRP A 503 -3.90 -36.20 0.81
C TRP A 503 -2.97 -36.51 -0.37
N ASP A 504 -2.83 -37.79 -0.74
CA ASP A 504 -1.95 -38.21 -1.86
C ASP A 504 -2.48 -37.70 -3.21
N ASP A 505 -3.79 -37.72 -3.40
CA ASP A 505 -4.41 -37.13 -4.59
C ASP A 505 -4.22 -35.61 -4.65
N ALA A 506 -4.29 -34.95 -3.49
CA ALA A 506 -4.03 -33.50 -3.40
C ALA A 506 -2.57 -33.18 -3.75
N LEU A 507 -1.59 -33.97 -3.26
CA LEU A 507 -0.18 -33.82 -3.63
C LEU A 507 0.00 -33.86 -5.15
N ALA A 508 -0.64 -34.84 -5.82
CA ALA A 508 -0.54 -34.95 -7.28
C ALA A 508 -1.05 -33.69 -8.00
N GLN A 509 -2.15 -33.08 -7.52
CA GLN A 509 -2.67 -31.85 -8.12
C GLN A 509 -1.70 -30.67 -7.94
N TYR A 510 -1.16 -30.47 -6.75
CA TYR A 510 -0.22 -29.36 -6.50
C TYR A 510 1.13 -29.59 -7.18
N GLN A 511 1.61 -30.83 -7.29
CA GLN A 511 2.79 -31.17 -8.08
C GLN A 511 2.59 -30.84 -9.55
N GLN A 512 1.39 -31.11 -10.10
CA GLN A 512 1.06 -30.73 -11.46
C GLN A 512 1.18 -29.22 -11.69
N ILE A 513 0.80 -28.41 -10.70
CA ILE A 513 1.01 -26.95 -10.78
C ILE A 513 2.50 -26.62 -10.90
N LEU A 514 3.36 -27.24 -10.09
CA LEU A 514 4.80 -26.98 -10.12
C LEU A 514 5.47 -27.45 -11.43
N THR A 515 4.86 -28.34 -12.19
CA THR A 515 5.34 -28.67 -13.55
C THR A 515 5.01 -27.56 -14.56
N ILE A 516 3.95 -26.82 -14.32
CA ILE A 516 3.49 -25.72 -15.17
C ILE A 516 4.17 -24.40 -14.70
N ASP A 517 4.14 -24.13 -13.42
CA ASP A 517 4.73 -22.96 -12.78
C ASP A 517 5.58 -23.37 -11.57
N PRO A 518 6.90 -23.55 -11.75
CA PRO A 518 7.82 -23.96 -10.69
C PRO A 518 7.92 -22.95 -9.53
N VAL A 519 7.50 -21.71 -9.77
CA VAL A 519 7.58 -20.58 -8.82
C VAL A 519 6.21 -20.24 -8.24
N SER A 520 5.34 -21.25 -8.05
CA SER A 520 4.00 -21.07 -7.47
C SER A 520 4.00 -21.19 -5.95
N PRO A 521 3.82 -20.08 -5.19
CA PRO A 521 3.69 -20.12 -3.73
C PRO A 521 2.44 -20.89 -3.29
N ASP A 522 1.33 -20.72 -4.01
CA ASP A 522 0.05 -21.38 -3.69
C ASP A 522 0.16 -22.91 -3.79
N ALA A 523 0.87 -23.42 -4.80
CA ALA A 523 1.12 -24.84 -4.94
C ALA A 523 1.94 -25.38 -3.75
N ARG A 524 2.96 -24.65 -3.32
CA ARG A 524 3.78 -25.02 -2.15
C ARG A 524 2.99 -24.99 -0.85
N ILE A 525 2.09 -24.02 -0.68
CA ILE A 525 1.15 -23.98 0.45
C ILE A 525 0.22 -25.21 0.43
N GLY A 526 -0.29 -25.56 -0.74
CA GLY A 526 -1.10 -26.76 -0.93
C GLY A 526 -0.35 -28.04 -0.55
N LEU A 527 0.88 -28.19 -1.04
CA LEU A 527 1.76 -29.32 -0.70
C LEU A 527 2.03 -29.37 0.81
N ALA A 528 2.34 -28.22 1.43
CA ALA A 528 2.58 -28.15 2.88
C ALA A 528 1.34 -28.61 3.68
N ARG A 529 0.13 -28.22 3.25
CA ARG A 529 -1.13 -28.67 3.86
C ARG A 529 -1.32 -30.19 3.72
N ALA A 530 -1.09 -30.74 2.54
CA ALA A 530 -1.21 -32.17 2.27
C ALA A 530 -0.16 -32.99 3.07
N PHE A 531 1.11 -32.54 3.11
CA PHE A 531 2.14 -33.18 3.93
C PHE A 531 1.86 -33.11 5.42
N LEU A 532 1.26 -32.02 5.95
CA LEU A 532 0.78 -31.99 7.33
C LEU A 532 -0.33 -33.02 7.57
N GLY A 533 -1.22 -33.20 6.58
CA GLY A 533 -2.27 -34.22 6.62
C GLY A 533 -1.70 -35.64 6.72
N LEU A 534 -0.62 -35.92 6.00
CA LEU A 534 0.12 -37.18 6.00
C LEU A 534 1.12 -37.31 7.18
N HIS A 535 1.16 -36.36 8.10
CA HIS A 535 2.13 -36.31 9.21
C HIS A 535 3.61 -36.21 8.77
N GLN A 536 3.89 -35.82 7.53
CA GLN A 536 5.23 -35.62 6.98
C GLN A 536 5.72 -34.21 7.29
N ASN A 537 5.90 -33.92 8.57
CA ASN A 537 6.11 -32.57 9.09
C ASN A 537 7.37 -31.87 8.51
N ARG A 538 8.43 -32.64 8.19
CA ARG A 538 9.67 -32.08 7.62
C ARG A 538 9.42 -31.57 6.18
N LEU A 539 8.72 -32.34 5.35
CA LEU A 539 8.37 -31.92 4.00
C LEU A 539 7.41 -30.73 4.01
N ALA A 540 6.42 -30.78 4.89
CA ALA A 540 5.52 -29.64 5.10
C ALA A 540 6.28 -28.35 5.45
N LEU A 541 7.29 -28.44 6.33
CA LEU A 541 8.11 -27.26 6.68
C LEU A 541 8.93 -26.74 5.48
N ILE A 542 9.52 -27.65 4.69
CA ILE A 542 10.27 -27.27 3.49
C ILE A 542 9.39 -26.48 2.52
N GLU A 543 8.22 -27.01 2.18
CA GLU A 543 7.33 -26.35 1.22
C GLU A 543 6.74 -25.05 1.77
N ALA A 544 6.32 -25.03 3.04
CA ALA A 544 5.82 -23.80 3.65
C ALA A 544 6.91 -22.72 3.74
N THR A 545 8.15 -23.10 4.08
CA THR A 545 9.29 -22.15 4.12
C THR A 545 9.62 -21.64 2.72
N ALA A 546 9.58 -22.48 1.70
CA ALA A 546 9.77 -22.05 0.32
C ALA A 546 8.69 -21.06 -0.13
N ALA A 547 7.43 -21.29 0.25
CA ALA A 547 6.34 -20.38 -0.05
C ALA A 547 6.50 -19.01 0.62
N VAL A 548 6.81 -18.96 1.93
CA VAL A 548 7.02 -17.67 2.63
C VAL A 548 8.32 -16.98 2.22
N GLY A 549 9.28 -17.73 1.68
CA GLY A 549 10.48 -17.17 1.06
C GLY A 549 10.18 -16.43 -0.26
N MET A 550 9.12 -16.83 -0.97
CA MET A 550 8.63 -16.16 -2.18
C MET A 550 7.72 -14.99 -1.83
N ILE A 551 6.78 -15.19 -0.91
CA ILE A 551 5.84 -14.18 -0.43
C ILE A 551 5.88 -14.18 1.11
N TYR A 552 6.60 -13.25 1.70
CA TYR A 552 6.70 -13.16 3.16
C TYR A 552 5.35 -12.83 3.82
N HIS A 553 4.58 -11.88 3.28
CA HIS A 553 3.24 -11.55 3.77
C HIS A 553 2.22 -12.63 3.40
N HIS A 554 2.41 -13.81 3.99
CA HIS A 554 1.57 -14.98 3.78
C HIS A 554 1.17 -15.65 5.11
N PRO A 555 0.14 -15.14 5.82
CA PRO A 555 -0.20 -15.61 7.17
C PRO A 555 -0.47 -17.12 7.24
N ILE A 556 -1.06 -17.72 6.19
CA ILE A 556 -1.28 -19.17 6.14
C ILE A 556 0.06 -19.92 6.02
N GLY A 557 1.02 -19.41 5.26
CA GLY A 557 2.36 -19.99 5.14
C GLY A 557 3.08 -20.05 6.48
N HIS A 558 3.14 -18.93 7.19
CA HIS A 558 3.70 -18.85 8.55
C HIS A 558 2.96 -19.77 9.53
N TYR A 559 1.64 -19.83 9.46
CA TYR A 559 0.85 -20.76 10.27
C TYR A 559 1.22 -22.23 10.00
N LEU A 560 1.44 -22.60 8.75
CA LEU A 560 1.85 -23.95 8.37
C LEU A 560 3.28 -24.26 8.83
N CYS A 561 4.21 -23.31 8.68
CA CYS A 561 5.56 -23.40 9.26
C CYS A 561 5.48 -23.63 10.79
N GLY A 562 4.72 -22.80 11.50
CA GLY A 562 4.49 -22.95 12.94
C GLY A 562 3.87 -24.28 13.31
N SER A 563 2.92 -24.78 12.53
CA SER A 563 2.24 -26.07 12.74
C SER A 563 3.19 -27.24 12.56
N ALA A 564 4.02 -27.22 11.51
CA ALA A 564 5.05 -28.24 11.27
C ALA A 564 6.10 -28.23 12.39
N LEU A 565 6.63 -27.07 12.76
CA LEU A 565 7.61 -26.88 13.83
C LEU A 565 7.06 -27.33 15.19
N ARG A 566 5.81 -27.05 15.51
CA ARG A 566 5.13 -27.52 16.72
C ARG A 566 5.08 -29.04 16.77
N ARG A 567 4.70 -29.72 15.69
CA ARG A 567 4.67 -31.18 15.59
C ARG A 567 6.09 -31.79 15.70
N MET A 568 7.11 -31.07 15.23
CA MET A 568 8.53 -31.42 15.37
C MET A 568 9.12 -31.03 16.74
N LYS A 569 8.30 -30.54 17.68
CA LYS A 569 8.69 -30.08 19.02
C LYS A 569 9.71 -28.93 19.01
N ARG A 570 9.79 -28.13 17.94
CA ARG A 570 10.65 -26.94 17.80
C ARG A 570 9.90 -25.68 18.30
N TYR A 571 9.51 -25.69 19.56
CA TYR A 571 8.56 -24.75 20.13
C TYR A 571 8.95 -23.28 20.03
N LYS A 572 10.24 -22.94 20.25
CA LYS A 572 10.71 -21.55 20.16
C LYS A 572 10.46 -20.96 18.74
N ARG A 573 10.80 -21.72 17.69
CA ARG A 573 10.56 -21.32 16.31
C ARG A 573 9.07 -21.33 15.96
N ALA A 574 8.31 -22.31 16.46
CA ALA A 574 6.87 -22.36 16.25
C ALA A 574 6.15 -21.14 16.82
N ILE A 575 6.57 -20.63 17.98
CA ILE A 575 6.04 -19.40 18.57
C ILE A 575 6.27 -18.21 17.63
N ALA A 576 7.49 -18.04 17.14
CA ALA A 576 7.83 -16.95 16.23
C ALA A 576 6.95 -16.98 14.97
N GLU A 577 6.83 -18.16 14.33
CA GLU A 577 6.03 -18.29 13.11
C GLU A 577 4.53 -18.01 13.35
N PHE A 578 3.97 -18.49 14.46
CA PHE A 578 2.57 -18.18 14.81
C PHE A 578 2.37 -16.68 15.13
N GLN A 579 3.35 -16.05 15.78
CA GLN A 579 3.30 -14.60 16.03
C GLN A 579 3.36 -13.80 14.72
N THR A 580 4.21 -14.20 13.80
CA THR A 580 4.26 -13.60 12.46
C THR A 580 2.94 -13.80 11.72
N ALA A 581 2.35 -15.01 11.75
CA ALA A 581 1.05 -15.25 11.13
C ALA A 581 -0.05 -14.34 11.71
N ILE A 582 -0.04 -14.12 13.02
CA ILE A 582 -1.00 -13.27 13.73
C ILE A 582 -0.76 -11.79 13.45
N SER A 583 0.49 -11.33 13.38
CA SER A 583 0.80 -9.93 13.05
C SER A 583 0.35 -9.57 11.62
N GLN A 584 0.42 -10.53 10.71
CA GLN A 584 -0.07 -10.35 9.33
C GLN A 584 -1.60 -10.51 9.19
N ASN A 585 -2.23 -11.26 10.09
CA ASN A 585 -3.68 -11.43 10.16
C ASN A 585 -4.13 -11.63 11.61
N SER A 586 -4.58 -10.58 12.26
CA SER A 586 -5.04 -10.60 13.67
C SER A 586 -6.31 -11.45 13.87
N VAL A 587 -7.14 -11.62 12.82
CA VAL A 587 -8.34 -12.45 12.85
C VAL A 587 -8.00 -13.87 12.39
N PHE A 588 -7.14 -14.58 13.12
CA PHE A 588 -6.69 -15.92 12.79
C PHE A 588 -6.88 -16.90 13.97
N PRO A 589 -8.12 -17.40 14.19
CA PRO A 589 -8.45 -18.25 15.35
C PRO A 589 -7.55 -19.47 15.51
N GLN A 590 -7.18 -20.12 14.39
CA GLN A 590 -6.34 -21.32 14.40
C GLN A 590 -4.91 -21.02 14.88
N ALA A 591 -4.32 -19.91 14.43
CA ALA A 591 -2.98 -19.50 14.85
C ALA A 591 -2.95 -19.19 16.34
N HIS A 592 -3.94 -18.45 16.84
CA HIS A 592 -4.09 -18.19 18.27
C HIS A 592 -4.25 -19.46 19.10
N ARG A 593 -5.08 -20.44 18.64
CA ARG A 593 -5.26 -21.73 19.34
C ARG A 593 -3.96 -22.53 19.41
N HIS A 594 -3.23 -22.61 18.30
CA HIS A 594 -1.96 -23.33 18.26
C HIS A 594 -0.88 -22.64 19.07
N LEU A 595 -0.81 -21.32 19.05
CA LEU A 595 0.12 -20.56 19.88
C LEU A 595 -0.17 -20.73 21.37
N ALA A 596 -1.45 -20.72 21.78
CA ALA A 596 -1.86 -21.01 23.15
C ALA A 596 -1.41 -22.41 23.59
N ALA A 597 -1.62 -23.43 22.74
CA ALA A 597 -1.18 -24.79 23.02
C ALA A 597 0.33 -24.89 23.18
N VAL A 598 1.10 -24.17 22.39
CA VAL A 598 2.56 -24.13 22.55
C VAL A 598 2.97 -23.43 23.83
N TYR A 599 2.30 -22.33 24.22
CA TYR A 599 2.58 -21.65 25.49
C TYR A 599 2.29 -22.51 26.72
N ASP A 600 1.26 -23.38 26.66
CA ASP A 600 1.04 -24.38 27.75
C ASP A 600 2.23 -25.34 27.86
N ILE A 601 2.68 -25.89 26.74
CA ILE A 601 3.79 -26.86 26.71
C ILE A 601 5.08 -26.24 27.26
N VAL A 602 5.33 -24.96 26.96
CA VAL A 602 6.55 -24.27 27.44
C VAL A 602 6.39 -23.59 28.80
N GLY A 603 5.31 -23.86 29.54
CA GLY A 603 5.10 -23.38 30.89
C GLY A 603 4.76 -21.91 31.03
N ARG A 604 4.07 -21.32 30.03
CA ARG A 604 3.61 -19.93 30.06
C ARG A 604 2.07 -19.80 30.07
N PRO A 605 1.40 -20.24 31.19
CA PRO A 605 -0.04 -20.37 31.22
C PRO A 605 -0.81 -19.06 31.05
N ASN A 606 -0.24 -17.91 31.49
CA ASN A 606 -0.90 -16.60 31.32
C ASN A 606 -0.99 -16.24 29.83
N LYS A 607 0.11 -16.42 29.09
CA LYS A 607 0.10 -16.20 27.64
C LYS A 607 -0.83 -17.18 26.92
N ALA A 608 -0.88 -18.43 27.36
CA ALA A 608 -1.81 -19.40 26.79
C ALA A 608 -3.28 -19.00 27.00
N ARG A 609 -3.64 -18.53 28.20
CA ARG A 609 -5.00 -18.05 28.52
C ARG A 609 -5.36 -16.84 27.65
N HIS A 610 -4.46 -15.88 27.52
CA HIS A 610 -4.64 -14.70 26.66
C HIS A 610 -4.94 -15.13 25.21
N HIS A 611 -4.09 -15.95 24.60
CA HIS A 611 -4.32 -16.39 23.22
C HIS A 611 -5.55 -17.27 23.03
N ARG A 612 -6.03 -17.97 24.05
CA ARG A 612 -7.34 -18.65 23.99
C ARG A 612 -8.51 -17.66 23.93
N LYS A 613 -8.43 -16.56 24.72
CA LYS A 613 -9.42 -15.47 24.66
C LYS A 613 -9.43 -14.85 23.26
N LEU A 614 -8.23 -14.55 22.71
CA LEU A 614 -8.08 -14.01 21.35
C LEU A 614 -8.62 -14.96 20.27
N ALA A 615 -8.37 -16.27 20.41
CA ALA A 615 -8.89 -17.28 19.49
C ALA A 615 -10.42 -17.33 19.46
N LYS A 616 -11.07 -17.16 20.64
CA LYS A 616 -12.53 -17.16 20.75
C LYS A 616 -13.11 -15.92 20.05
N ALA A 617 -12.57 -14.76 20.34
CA ALA A 617 -13.03 -13.52 19.72
C ALA A 617 -12.79 -13.46 18.21
N ALA A 618 -11.61 -13.88 17.75
CA ALA A 618 -11.35 -14.01 16.32
C ALA A 618 -12.35 -14.98 15.66
N GLN A 619 -12.75 -16.07 16.35
CA GLN A 619 -13.77 -17.00 15.86
C GLN A 619 -15.16 -16.37 15.80
N GLU A 620 -15.54 -15.60 16.79
CA GLU A 620 -16.82 -14.88 16.84
C GLU A 620 -16.90 -13.87 15.69
N ARG A 621 -15.80 -13.17 15.39
CA ARG A 621 -15.69 -12.26 14.24
C ARG A 621 -15.84 -12.98 12.91
N VAL A 622 -15.18 -14.12 12.74
CA VAL A 622 -15.33 -14.94 11.53
C VAL A 622 -16.78 -15.38 11.34
N VAL A 623 -17.47 -15.75 12.42
CA VAL A 623 -18.88 -16.16 12.38
C VAL A 623 -19.79 -14.99 12.04
N ALA A 624 -19.63 -13.84 12.70
CA ALA A 624 -20.41 -12.63 12.42
C ALA A 624 -20.23 -12.18 10.96
N PHE A 625 -18.98 -12.17 10.49
CA PHE A 625 -18.66 -11.85 9.10
C PHE A 625 -19.36 -12.78 8.09
N ARG A 626 -19.37 -14.10 8.37
CA ARG A 626 -20.05 -15.11 7.53
C ARG A 626 -21.56 -14.98 7.50
N SER A 627 -22.15 -14.55 8.60
CA SER A 627 -23.60 -14.39 8.72
C SER A 627 -24.11 -13.02 8.27
N GLY A 628 -23.23 -12.11 7.84
CA GLY A 628 -23.61 -10.72 7.56
C GLY A 628 -24.05 -9.92 8.79
N ALA A 629 -23.82 -10.48 9.99
CA ALA A 629 -24.06 -9.78 11.24
C ALA A 629 -23.05 -8.64 11.42
N PRO A 630 -23.40 -7.57 12.14
CA PRO A 630 -22.42 -6.54 12.48
C PRO A 630 -21.19 -7.21 13.11
N LEU A 631 -20.01 -6.87 12.60
CA LEU A 631 -18.78 -7.40 13.17
C LEU A 631 -18.70 -6.96 14.63
N PRO A 632 -18.41 -7.89 15.58
CA PRO A 632 -18.02 -7.51 16.92
C PRO A 632 -16.86 -6.50 16.78
N ASP A 633 -16.99 -5.37 17.45
CA ASP A 633 -15.96 -4.32 17.36
C ASP A 633 -14.58 -4.90 17.56
N ASP A 634 -13.62 -4.50 16.74
CA ASP A 634 -12.20 -4.90 16.81
C ASP A 634 -11.57 -4.66 18.19
N ALA A 635 -12.26 -3.91 18.94
CA ALA A 635 -11.93 -3.30 20.19
C ALA A 635 -11.95 -4.23 21.40
N ASP A 636 -12.63 -5.36 21.36
CA ASP A 636 -12.98 -6.06 22.62
C ASP A 636 -11.83 -6.77 23.32
N ILE A 637 -10.68 -6.95 22.70
CA ILE A 637 -9.67 -7.86 23.25
C ILE A 637 -8.36 -7.18 23.63
N GLU A 638 -7.85 -6.28 22.81
CA GLU A 638 -6.72 -5.42 23.20
C GLU A 638 -7.19 -4.15 23.90
N LEU A 639 -8.40 -3.71 23.62
CA LEU A 639 -8.98 -2.47 24.12
C LEU A 639 -9.60 -2.56 25.51
N ASP A 640 -9.99 -3.74 26.04
CA ASP A 640 -10.39 -3.82 27.46
C ASP A 640 -9.22 -3.45 28.37
N ALA A 641 -8.00 -3.84 28.04
CA ALA A 641 -6.79 -3.37 28.72
C ALA A 641 -6.51 -1.89 28.41
N VAL A 642 -6.74 -1.45 27.15
CA VAL A 642 -6.54 -0.07 26.69
C VAL A 642 -7.53 0.90 27.31
N LEU A 643 -8.77 0.48 27.56
CA LEU A 643 -9.83 1.35 28.10
C LEU A 643 -9.77 1.51 29.61
N THR A 644 -9.36 0.46 30.33
CA THR A 644 -9.40 0.39 31.79
C THR A 644 -8.12 0.89 32.46
N GLU A 645 -7.00 0.90 31.75
CA GLU A 645 -5.75 1.46 32.27
C GLU A 645 -5.64 2.94 31.91
N PRO A 646 -5.24 3.81 32.88
CA PRO A 646 -4.90 5.19 32.56
C PRO A 646 -3.71 5.22 31.61
N ILE A 647 -3.71 6.14 30.67
CA ILE A 647 -2.51 6.42 29.85
C ILE A 647 -1.48 6.99 30.80
N ARG A 648 -0.38 6.29 30.99
CA ARG A 648 0.73 6.76 31.81
C ARG A 648 1.78 7.41 30.91
N ILE A 649 2.03 8.68 31.16
CA ILE A 649 3.17 9.37 30.56
C ILE A 649 4.47 8.98 31.27
N GLY A 650 4.35 8.30 32.40
CA GLY A 650 5.43 7.78 33.22
C GLY A 650 5.64 8.57 34.52
N ASP A 651 6.53 8.03 35.37
CA ASP A 651 6.98 8.74 36.57
C ASP A 651 7.74 10.01 36.18
N SER A 652 7.95 10.91 37.17
CA SER A 652 8.66 12.18 36.98
C SER A 652 10.00 12.01 36.26
N TRP A 653 10.18 12.72 35.16
CA TRP A 653 11.42 12.79 34.42
C TRP A 653 11.75 14.20 33.93
N GLY A 654 13.02 14.44 33.56
CA GLY A 654 13.55 15.71 33.06
C GLY A 654 14.51 16.38 34.01
N ALA A 655 15.38 17.24 33.47
CA ALA A 655 16.54 17.83 34.17
C ALA A 655 16.18 18.81 35.29
N HIS A 656 14.95 19.28 35.31
CA HIS A 656 14.50 20.32 36.24
C HIS A 656 13.47 19.85 37.30
N ALA A 657 13.14 18.54 37.31
CA ALA A 657 12.27 17.96 38.33
C ALA A 657 12.84 18.20 39.74
N GLY A 658 12.01 18.68 40.65
CA GLY A 658 12.44 19.01 42.03
C GLY A 658 13.22 20.29 42.23
N LYS A 659 13.38 21.12 41.19
CA LYS A 659 13.99 22.48 41.33
C LYS A 659 12.90 23.54 41.39
N ALA A 660 13.10 24.59 42.15
CA ALA A 660 12.16 25.71 42.19
C ALA A 660 12.03 26.38 40.80
N PRO A 661 10.81 26.73 40.34
CA PRO A 661 10.61 27.42 39.09
C PRO A 661 11.31 28.79 39.07
N GLY A 662 12.09 29.06 38.02
CA GLY A 662 12.69 30.35 37.77
C GLY A 662 11.67 31.34 37.16
N PRO A 663 12.03 32.63 37.06
CA PRO A 663 11.12 33.67 36.56
C PRO A 663 10.72 33.47 35.09
N GLN A 664 11.45 32.68 34.32
CA GLN A 664 11.13 32.34 32.95
C GLN A 664 10.53 30.92 32.79
N THR A 665 10.35 30.17 33.88
CA THR A 665 9.74 28.85 33.84
C THR A 665 8.25 28.99 33.54
N VAL A 666 7.77 28.13 32.62
CA VAL A 666 6.35 28.00 32.31
C VAL A 666 5.84 26.68 32.89
N ILE A 667 4.87 26.76 33.79
CA ILE A 667 4.22 25.58 34.37
C ILE A 667 2.99 25.26 33.53
N ILE A 668 2.90 24.02 33.01
CA ILE A 668 1.80 23.59 32.14
C ILE A 668 1.01 22.49 32.84
N VAL A 669 -0.29 22.68 32.97
CA VAL A 669 -1.23 21.59 33.29
C VAL A 669 -1.81 21.04 32.02
N SER A 670 -1.55 19.77 31.74
CA SER A 670 -1.94 19.13 30.49
C SER A 670 -2.64 17.81 30.69
N GLY A 671 -3.14 17.25 29.59
CA GLY A 671 -3.88 15.98 29.51
C GLY A 671 -4.93 16.04 28.41
N LEU A 672 -5.66 14.95 28.23
CA LEU A 672 -6.81 14.97 27.34
C LEU A 672 -7.93 15.88 27.91
N PRO A 673 -8.75 16.51 27.06
CA PRO A 673 -9.96 17.17 27.54
C PRO A 673 -10.79 16.21 28.40
N ARG A 674 -11.18 16.66 29.60
CA ARG A 674 -11.92 15.88 30.64
C ARG A 674 -11.06 14.89 31.46
N SER A 675 -9.75 15.00 31.42
CA SER A 675 -8.86 14.18 32.28
C SER A 675 -8.66 14.71 33.71
N GLY A 676 -9.24 15.86 34.07
CA GLY A 676 -9.06 16.47 35.39
C GLY A 676 -8.15 17.69 35.42
N THR A 677 -7.76 18.24 34.29
CA THR A 677 -6.86 19.38 34.18
C THR A 677 -7.37 20.63 34.96
N SER A 678 -8.69 20.89 34.96
CA SER A 678 -9.25 22.01 35.74
C SER A 678 -9.13 21.80 37.24
N MET A 679 -9.22 20.57 37.74
CA MET A 679 -9.00 20.26 39.16
C MET A 679 -7.55 20.57 39.55
N MET A 680 -6.58 20.15 38.74
CA MET A 680 -5.16 20.46 38.99
C MET A 680 -4.89 21.97 38.96
N MET A 681 -5.51 22.72 38.05
CA MET A 681 -5.42 24.19 38.02
C MET A 681 -5.94 24.79 39.32
N GLN A 682 -7.04 24.27 39.89
CA GLN A 682 -7.59 24.70 41.19
C GLN A 682 -6.62 24.41 42.36
N MET A 683 -6.02 23.21 42.36
CA MET A 683 -5.04 22.83 43.35
C MET A 683 -3.83 23.78 43.32
N LEU A 684 -3.28 24.09 42.16
CA LEU A 684 -2.12 24.98 42.02
C LEU A 684 -2.46 26.43 42.36
N SER A 685 -3.65 26.88 41.98
CA SER A 685 -4.16 28.19 42.38
C SER A 685 -4.29 28.35 43.89
N ALA A 686 -4.89 27.34 44.55
CA ALA A 686 -4.99 27.32 46.01
C ALA A 686 -3.61 27.22 46.68
N GLY A 687 -2.66 26.52 46.08
CA GLY A 687 -1.27 26.41 46.49
C GLY A 687 -0.44 27.68 46.29
N GLY A 688 -1.03 28.78 45.80
CA GLY A 688 -0.41 30.09 45.70
C GLY A 688 0.31 30.38 44.38
N LEU A 689 0.22 29.49 43.37
CA LEU A 689 0.83 29.78 42.09
C LEU A 689 -0.06 30.70 41.22
N PRO A 690 0.53 31.67 40.50
CA PRO A 690 -0.22 32.54 39.61
C PRO A 690 -0.75 31.80 38.40
N ILE A 691 -2.05 31.89 38.14
CA ILE A 691 -2.73 31.23 37.03
C ILE A 691 -2.87 32.18 35.84
N LEU A 692 -2.50 31.74 34.66
CA LEU A 692 -2.77 32.42 33.40
C LEU A 692 -4.12 31.95 32.82
N SER A 693 -5.12 32.85 32.88
CA SER A 693 -6.45 32.61 32.32
C SER A 693 -7.06 33.93 31.86
N ASP A 694 -7.80 33.91 30.77
CA ASP A 694 -8.49 35.11 30.23
C ASP A 694 -9.94 35.25 30.68
N GLY A 695 -10.51 34.23 31.33
CA GLY A 695 -11.89 34.23 31.78
C GLY A 695 -12.95 34.24 30.69
N VAL A 696 -12.58 34.05 29.42
CA VAL A 696 -13.51 34.05 28.27
C VAL A 696 -14.52 32.89 28.37
N ARG A 697 -14.07 31.73 28.85
CA ARG A 697 -14.97 30.61 29.08
C ARG A 697 -15.47 30.57 30.50
N ASN A 698 -16.73 30.98 30.68
CA ASN A 698 -17.39 31.02 31.98
C ASN A 698 -17.59 29.61 32.58
N ALA A 699 -17.71 29.59 33.90
CA ALA A 699 -18.12 28.39 34.63
C ALA A 699 -19.55 27.96 34.18
N ASP A 700 -19.76 26.69 34.07
CA ASP A 700 -21.04 26.08 33.71
C ASP A 700 -21.33 24.84 34.55
N SER A 701 -22.44 24.17 34.25
CA SER A 701 -22.79 22.92 34.92
C SER A 701 -21.73 21.81 34.77
N ASP A 702 -20.87 21.84 33.73
CA ASP A 702 -19.82 20.86 33.49
C ASP A 702 -18.56 21.14 34.28
N ASN A 703 -18.30 22.40 34.59
CA ASN A 703 -17.17 22.84 35.40
C ASN A 703 -17.55 24.09 36.24
N PRO A 704 -18.24 23.91 37.38
CA PRO A 704 -18.80 24.99 38.14
C PRO A 704 -17.75 25.95 38.75
N ARG A 705 -16.49 25.52 38.82
CA ARG A 705 -15.37 26.34 39.34
C ARG A 705 -14.52 26.96 38.24
N GLY A 706 -14.95 26.89 36.95
CA GLY A 706 -14.31 27.49 35.79
C GLY A 706 -13.31 26.60 35.07
N TYR A 707 -13.02 26.99 33.85
CA TYR A 707 -12.21 26.19 32.90
C TYR A 707 -10.72 26.54 32.92
N PHE A 708 -10.32 27.71 33.40
CA PHE A 708 -8.92 28.19 33.43
C PHE A 708 -8.24 28.13 32.06
N GLU A 709 -8.94 28.47 31.00
CA GLU A 709 -8.40 28.48 29.65
C GLU A 709 -7.79 29.83 29.30
N TYR A 710 -6.85 29.85 28.37
CA TYR A 710 -6.21 31.04 27.82
C TYR A 710 -6.21 30.92 26.29
N GLU A 711 -7.08 31.72 25.63
CA GLU A 711 -7.33 31.60 24.20
C GLU A 711 -6.06 31.77 23.32
N PRO A 712 -5.13 32.71 23.62
CA PRO A 712 -3.93 32.85 22.82
C PRO A 712 -3.03 31.60 22.81
N ALA A 713 -3.11 30.75 23.83
CA ALA A 713 -2.32 29.52 23.91
C ALA A 713 -2.97 28.30 23.18
N LYS A 714 -4.18 28.44 22.63
CA LYS A 714 -4.91 27.37 21.94
C LYS A 714 -4.61 27.31 20.42
N SER A 715 -4.11 28.40 19.86
CA SER A 715 -3.86 28.48 18.41
C SER A 715 -2.54 27.83 18.03
N ARG A 716 -2.55 26.91 17.07
CA ARG A 716 -1.33 26.39 16.42
C ARG A 716 -0.61 27.46 15.59
N GLU A 717 -1.35 28.49 15.11
CA GLU A 717 -0.86 29.58 14.29
C GLU A 717 -0.53 30.84 15.11
N GLY A 718 -1.00 30.90 16.36
CA GLY A 718 -0.74 32.00 17.26
C GLY A 718 0.72 32.06 17.64
N GLY A 719 1.38 33.14 17.21
CA GLY A 719 2.80 33.39 17.43
C GLY A 719 3.26 33.20 18.87
N LYS A 720 4.56 33.27 19.11
CA LYS A 720 5.26 33.07 20.38
C LYS A 720 4.84 34.07 21.49
N ASP A 721 3.90 34.97 21.23
CA ASP A 721 3.54 36.10 22.06
C ASP A 721 2.93 35.70 23.42
N TRP A 722 2.16 34.58 23.46
CA TRP A 722 1.56 34.12 24.73
C TRP A 722 2.59 33.61 25.75
N LEU A 723 3.82 33.29 25.33
CA LEU A 723 4.88 32.84 26.24
C LEU A 723 5.31 33.91 27.22
N GLN A 724 5.37 35.16 26.78
CA GLN A 724 5.76 36.27 27.68
C GLN A 724 4.76 36.39 28.83
N ASP A 725 3.48 36.20 28.55
CA ASP A 725 2.42 36.21 29.54
C ASP A 725 2.47 35.02 30.49
N ALA A 726 3.01 33.87 30.02
CA ALA A 726 3.08 32.62 30.76
C ALA A 726 4.32 32.48 31.66
N HIS A 727 5.32 33.31 31.49
CA HIS A 727 6.52 33.28 32.33
C HIS A 727 6.20 33.39 33.81
N GLY A 728 6.67 32.42 34.59
CA GLY A 728 6.42 32.33 36.02
C GLY A 728 4.99 32.00 36.43
N LYS A 729 4.13 31.60 35.47
CA LYS A 729 2.72 31.31 35.70
C LYS A 729 2.37 29.87 35.27
N VAL A 730 1.20 29.46 35.72
CA VAL A 730 0.59 28.19 35.32
C VAL A 730 -0.39 28.42 34.19
N VAL A 731 -0.22 27.67 33.09
CA VAL A 731 -1.13 27.67 31.91
C VAL A 731 -1.69 26.30 31.66
N LYS A 732 -2.93 26.25 31.21
CA LYS A 732 -3.60 25.00 30.85
C LYS A 732 -3.52 24.76 29.34
N LEU A 733 -2.94 23.64 28.92
CA LEU A 733 -2.87 23.22 27.52
C LEU A 733 -3.39 21.78 27.36
N VAL A 734 -4.11 21.50 26.27
CA VAL A 734 -4.46 20.11 25.94
C VAL A 734 -3.24 19.38 25.40
N ALA A 735 -3.19 18.09 25.62
CA ALA A 735 -2.04 17.25 25.25
C ALA A 735 -1.61 17.39 23.80
N GLN A 736 -2.55 17.56 22.88
CA GLN A 736 -2.30 17.71 21.44
C GLN A 736 -1.56 18.99 21.04
N LEU A 737 -1.45 19.95 21.94
CA LEU A 737 -0.71 21.21 21.71
C LEU A 737 0.74 21.16 22.23
N LEU A 738 1.08 20.17 23.06
CA LEU A 738 2.42 20.05 23.65
C LEU A 738 3.56 19.89 22.63
N PRO A 739 3.39 19.17 21.50
CA PRO A 739 4.43 19.08 20.47
C PRO A 739 4.82 20.42 19.84
N GLY A 740 3.91 21.41 19.89
CA GLY A 740 4.14 22.77 19.36
C GLY A 740 4.74 23.77 20.36
N LEU A 741 5.25 23.32 21.50
CA LEU A 741 5.85 24.22 22.49
C LEU A 741 7.07 24.93 21.90
N PRO A 742 7.10 26.29 21.94
CA PRO A 742 8.21 27.06 21.39
C PRO A 742 9.54 26.79 22.10
N PRO A 743 10.68 26.82 21.40
CA PRO A 743 11.98 26.71 22.03
C PRO A 743 12.28 27.95 22.89
N GLY A 744 12.89 27.78 24.05
CA GLY A 744 13.38 28.87 24.92
C GLY A 744 13.15 28.58 26.40
N PRO A 745 11.92 28.58 26.93
CA PRO A 745 11.66 28.42 28.37
C PRO A 745 11.97 27.03 28.91
N ASP A 746 12.11 26.95 30.24
CA ASP A 746 12.01 25.72 31.02
C ASP A 746 10.53 25.39 31.23
N TYR A 747 10.08 24.22 30.76
CA TYR A 747 8.71 23.79 30.90
C TYR A 747 8.57 22.73 31.99
N ARG A 748 7.63 22.94 32.92
CA ARG A 748 7.22 21.99 33.96
C ARG A 748 5.82 21.55 33.67
N ILE A 749 5.66 20.30 33.25
CA ILE A 749 4.39 19.76 32.79
C ILE A 749 3.81 18.81 33.84
N LEU A 750 2.63 19.12 34.32
CA LEU A 750 1.80 18.25 35.15
C LEU A 750 0.76 17.60 34.23
N PHE A 751 0.93 16.33 33.95
CA PHE A 751 0.10 15.61 33.00
C PHE A 751 -0.95 14.77 33.71
N MET A 752 -2.24 15.10 33.51
CA MET A 752 -3.36 14.42 34.15
C MET A 752 -3.68 13.13 33.43
N GLU A 753 -3.53 12.02 34.12
CA GLU A 753 -3.78 10.64 33.67
C GLU A 753 -5.14 10.16 34.16
N ARG A 754 -6.00 9.71 33.23
CA ARG A 754 -7.33 9.18 33.53
C ARG A 754 -7.64 8.04 32.58
N PRO A 755 -8.36 6.96 33.01
CA PRO A 755 -8.80 5.91 32.11
C PRO A 755 -9.53 6.46 30.89
N LEU A 756 -9.13 5.99 29.71
CA LEU A 756 -9.65 6.52 28.45
C LEU A 756 -11.16 6.34 28.29
N ALA A 757 -11.70 5.24 28.78
CA ALA A 757 -13.14 5.03 28.79
C ALA A 757 -13.89 6.15 29.54
N GLU A 758 -13.38 6.57 30.70
CA GLU A 758 -14.00 7.66 31.47
C GLU A 758 -13.85 9.01 30.76
N VAL A 759 -12.70 9.24 30.12
CA VAL A 759 -12.44 10.47 29.33
C VAL A 759 -13.42 10.57 28.19
N VAL A 760 -13.54 9.51 27.38
CA VAL A 760 -14.44 9.48 26.20
C VAL A 760 -15.89 9.61 26.64
N ALA A 761 -16.33 8.87 27.66
CA ALA A 761 -17.68 8.97 28.18
C ALA A 761 -18.02 10.38 28.67
N SER A 762 -17.06 11.03 29.38
CA SER A 762 -17.23 12.41 29.86
C SER A 762 -17.28 13.43 28.72
N GLN A 763 -16.54 13.20 27.64
CA GLN A 763 -16.57 14.04 26.45
C GLN A 763 -17.91 13.91 25.70
N ARG A 764 -18.43 12.67 25.53
CA ARG A 764 -19.72 12.40 24.88
C ARG A 764 -20.86 13.09 25.64
N ALA A 765 -20.93 12.90 26.95
CA ALA A 765 -21.95 13.54 27.78
C ALA A 765 -21.90 15.07 27.71
N MET A 766 -20.73 15.66 27.56
CA MET A 766 -20.58 17.09 27.38
C MET A 766 -21.05 17.56 25.99
N ILE A 767 -20.67 16.85 24.93
CA ILE A 767 -21.04 17.15 23.54
C ILE A 767 -22.57 17.08 23.38
N GLU A 768 -23.20 16.04 23.97
CA GLU A 768 -24.64 15.86 23.96
C GLU A 768 -25.36 17.03 24.65
N ARG A 769 -24.90 17.45 25.84
CA ARG A 769 -25.47 18.60 26.53
C ARG A 769 -25.31 19.93 25.78
N LEU A 770 -24.22 20.08 25.04
CA LEU A 770 -23.97 21.26 24.22
C LEU A 770 -24.73 21.22 22.89
N ASN A 771 -25.46 20.16 22.62
CA ASN A 771 -26.14 19.92 21.36
C ASN A 771 -25.22 20.09 20.14
N ARG A 772 -23.97 19.55 20.24
CA ARG A 772 -22.96 19.62 19.18
C ARG A 772 -22.72 18.25 18.57
N THR A 773 -22.28 18.22 17.34
CA THR A 773 -21.85 16.99 16.68
C THR A 773 -20.39 16.73 17.03
N GLY A 774 -20.12 15.59 17.68
CA GLY A 774 -18.77 15.13 17.98
C GLY A 774 -18.21 14.18 16.92
N ALA A 775 -17.08 13.53 17.21
CA ALA A 775 -16.51 12.51 16.34
C ALA A 775 -17.50 11.37 16.10
N SER A 776 -17.63 10.96 14.85
CA SER A 776 -18.46 9.81 14.45
C SER A 776 -17.84 8.44 14.78
N LEU A 777 -16.60 8.42 15.27
CA LEU A 777 -15.90 7.21 15.65
C LEU A 777 -16.57 6.55 16.87
N PRO A 778 -16.66 5.21 16.92
CA PRO A 778 -17.00 4.47 18.15
C PRO A 778 -16.05 4.83 19.30
N ASP A 779 -16.56 4.85 20.53
CA ASP A 779 -15.79 5.29 21.73
C ASP A 779 -14.47 4.57 21.87
N ARG A 780 -14.42 3.31 21.54
CA ARG A 780 -13.23 2.49 21.57
C ARG A 780 -12.17 2.89 20.55
N ARG A 781 -12.57 3.22 19.31
CA ARG A 781 -11.65 3.74 18.30
C ARG A 781 -11.13 5.13 18.66
N LEU A 782 -11.98 5.96 19.24
CA LEU A 782 -11.60 7.27 19.73
C LEU A 782 -10.57 7.15 20.88
N ALA A 783 -10.78 6.22 21.81
CA ALA A 783 -9.85 5.92 22.89
C ALA A 783 -8.49 5.41 22.39
N ALA A 784 -8.49 4.49 21.42
CA ALA A 784 -7.26 3.98 20.79
C ALA A 784 -6.50 5.08 20.04
N THR A 785 -7.22 6.00 19.40
CA THR A 785 -6.62 7.18 18.76
C THR A 785 -5.97 8.10 19.79
N TYR A 786 -6.64 8.37 20.90
CA TYR A 786 -6.07 9.17 21.99
C TYR A 786 -4.82 8.51 22.59
N ARG A 787 -4.80 7.18 22.78
CA ARG A 787 -3.60 6.48 23.25
C ARG A 787 -2.42 6.73 22.34
N ARG A 788 -2.58 6.49 21.04
CA ARG A 788 -1.51 6.71 20.04
C ARG A 788 -1.02 8.17 20.06
N GLN A 789 -1.94 9.13 20.15
CA GLN A 789 -1.57 10.54 20.22
C GLN A 789 -0.74 10.85 21.48
N ILE A 790 -1.12 10.35 22.64
CA ILE A 790 -0.38 10.58 23.88
C ILE A 790 0.99 9.91 23.86
N GLU A 791 1.08 8.69 23.31
CA GLU A 791 2.36 8.00 23.12
C GLU A 791 3.30 8.79 22.20
N SER A 792 2.76 9.36 21.11
CA SER A 792 3.51 10.25 20.22
C SER A 792 3.95 11.53 20.94
N VAL A 793 3.05 12.18 21.67
CA VAL A 793 3.37 13.38 22.48
C VAL A 793 4.49 13.06 23.47
N ARG A 794 4.43 11.92 24.17
CA ARG A 794 5.47 11.50 25.11
C ARG A 794 6.84 11.40 24.43
N LYS A 795 6.92 10.72 23.30
CA LYS A 795 8.18 10.56 22.54
C LYS A 795 8.76 11.90 22.10
N ILE A 796 7.92 12.83 21.64
CA ILE A 796 8.34 14.17 21.23
C ILE A 796 8.88 14.96 22.44
N LEU A 797 8.23 14.89 23.59
CA LEU A 797 8.67 15.58 24.78
C LEU A 797 9.97 14.99 25.36
N GLU A 798 10.17 13.68 25.25
CA GLU A 798 11.42 13.02 25.67
C GLU A 798 12.62 13.53 24.87
N HIS A 799 12.46 13.88 23.60
CA HIS A 799 13.50 14.50 22.76
C HIS A 799 13.85 15.95 23.19
N HIS A 800 12.98 16.59 23.95
CA HIS A 800 13.21 17.94 24.46
C HIS A 800 13.78 17.93 25.90
N GLY A 801 14.39 16.84 26.31
CA GLY A 801 14.72 16.44 27.67
C GLY A 801 15.47 17.45 28.55
N ASP A 802 16.26 18.36 27.97
CA ASP A 802 16.98 19.38 28.71
C ASP A 802 16.10 20.58 29.15
N ARG A 803 14.93 20.75 28.53
CA ARG A 803 14.03 21.88 28.79
C ARG A 803 12.64 21.47 29.26
N VAL A 804 12.29 20.21 29.15
CA VAL A 804 11.00 19.72 29.56
C VAL A 804 11.14 18.78 30.74
N SER A 805 10.43 19.08 31.82
CA SER A 805 10.23 18.12 32.90
C SER A 805 8.76 17.82 33.05
N ILE A 806 8.41 16.55 33.22
CA ILE A 806 7.03 16.10 33.27
C ILE A 806 6.77 15.20 34.48
N LEU A 807 5.58 15.37 35.08
CA LEU A 807 5.05 14.50 36.13
C LEU A 807 3.68 14.02 35.75
N GLY A 808 3.52 12.69 35.64
CA GLY A 808 2.22 12.04 35.50
C GLY A 808 1.44 12.08 36.82
N VAL A 809 0.19 12.53 36.77
CA VAL A 809 -0.69 12.62 37.94
C VAL A 809 -1.97 11.83 37.64
N ASP A 810 -2.16 10.73 38.37
CA ASP A 810 -3.38 9.94 38.29
C ASP A 810 -4.58 10.70 38.80
N TYR A 811 -5.65 10.77 38.01
CA TYR A 811 -6.88 11.49 38.35
C TYR A 811 -7.59 10.91 39.57
N HIS A 812 -7.61 9.60 39.70
CA HIS A 812 -8.27 8.93 40.84
C HIS A 812 -7.47 9.13 42.13
N ASP A 813 -6.14 9.08 42.04
CA ASP A 813 -5.28 9.38 43.20
C ASP A 813 -5.46 10.84 43.65
N ALA A 814 -5.59 11.78 42.70
CA ALA A 814 -5.85 13.17 43.05
C ALA A 814 -7.19 13.35 43.76
N LEU A 815 -8.20 12.51 43.48
CA LEU A 815 -9.50 12.55 44.17
C LEU A 815 -9.49 11.85 45.51
N THR A 816 -8.83 10.69 45.61
CA THR A 816 -8.90 9.80 46.79
C THR A 816 -7.82 10.10 47.84
N ASN A 817 -6.66 10.57 47.37
CA ASN A 817 -5.48 10.83 48.17
C ASN A 817 -4.86 12.24 47.86
N PRO A 818 -5.66 13.34 47.91
CA PRO A 818 -5.23 14.62 47.45
C PRO A 818 -3.98 15.17 48.19
N ALA A 819 -3.78 14.81 49.45
CA ALA A 819 -2.61 15.20 50.21
C ALA A 819 -1.30 14.57 49.68
N ILE A 820 -1.35 13.31 49.27
CA ILE A 820 -0.21 12.59 48.67
C ILE A 820 0.13 13.21 47.30
N VAL A 821 -0.89 13.47 46.48
CA VAL A 821 -0.70 14.10 45.19
C VAL A 821 -0.18 15.52 45.32
N ALA A 822 -0.70 16.31 46.26
CA ALA A 822 -0.20 17.64 46.55
C ALA A 822 1.27 17.63 46.95
N ALA A 823 1.68 16.69 47.78
CA ALA A 823 3.08 16.54 48.20
C ALA A 823 3.98 16.17 46.99
N ARG A 824 3.55 15.24 46.09
CA ARG A 824 4.31 14.87 44.89
C ARG A 824 4.44 16.02 43.88
N VAL A 825 3.35 16.75 43.67
CA VAL A 825 3.34 17.91 42.79
C VAL A 825 4.23 19.01 43.35
N ASN A 826 4.14 19.32 44.66
CA ASN A 826 4.97 20.29 45.29
C ASN A 826 6.46 19.93 45.25
N ALA A 827 6.82 18.69 45.54
CA ALA A 827 8.20 18.21 45.40
C ALA A 827 8.71 18.33 43.94
N PHE A 828 7.88 18.04 42.96
CA PHE A 828 8.23 18.19 41.53
C PHE A 828 8.48 19.66 41.17
N LEU A 829 7.75 20.58 41.76
CA LEU A 829 7.88 22.02 41.58
C LEU A 829 8.90 22.66 42.54
N GLY A 830 9.70 21.86 43.26
CA GLY A 830 10.75 22.37 44.17
C GLY A 830 10.22 23.14 45.40
N ASP A 831 9.17 22.61 45.97
CA ASP A 831 8.51 23.12 47.21
C ASP A 831 7.94 24.55 47.08
N ALA A 832 7.44 24.88 45.89
CA ALA A 832 6.90 26.21 45.60
C ALA A 832 5.43 26.41 45.95
N CYS A 833 4.74 25.41 46.52
CA CYS A 833 3.29 25.44 46.78
C CYS A 833 2.93 25.16 48.25
N ASP A 834 1.80 25.72 48.71
CA ASP A 834 1.15 25.28 49.97
C ASP A 834 0.39 23.93 49.70
N GLN A 835 0.95 22.85 50.23
CA GLN A 835 0.39 21.48 50.09
C GLN A 835 -0.97 21.31 50.73
N THR A 836 -1.18 21.95 51.88
CA THR A 836 -2.44 21.89 52.63
C THR A 836 -3.56 22.58 51.87
N ALA A 837 -3.29 23.76 51.36
CA ALA A 837 -4.25 24.49 50.55
C ALA A 837 -4.55 23.75 49.22
N MET A 838 -3.55 23.15 48.60
CA MET A 838 -3.72 22.31 47.40
C MET A 838 -4.65 21.15 47.65
N SER A 839 -4.42 20.39 48.70
CA SER A 839 -5.21 19.20 49.04
C SER A 839 -6.66 19.53 49.39
N THR A 840 -6.88 20.64 50.10
CA THR A 840 -8.22 21.11 50.50
C THR A 840 -9.05 21.63 49.31
N ALA A 841 -8.42 22.01 48.20
CA ALA A 841 -9.10 22.49 47.01
C ALA A 841 -9.81 21.40 46.24
N VAL A 842 -9.48 20.12 46.45
CA VAL A 842 -10.11 18.97 45.79
C VAL A 842 -11.49 18.71 46.39
N ASP A 843 -12.49 18.66 45.53
CA ASP A 843 -13.87 18.38 45.88
C ASP A 843 -14.33 17.09 45.17
N PRO A 844 -14.39 15.94 45.90
CA PRO A 844 -14.84 14.65 45.32
C PRO A 844 -16.29 14.66 44.80
N ALA A 845 -17.14 15.57 45.31
CA ALA A 845 -18.55 15.68 44.90
C ALA A 845 -18.69 16.16 43.44
N LEU A 846 -17.64 16.74 42.86
CA LEU A 846 -17.62 17.18 41.46
C LEU A 846 -17.30 16.04 40.46
N ARG A 847 -17.06 14.81 40.94
CA ARG A 847 -16.92 13.62 40.08
C ARG A 847 -18.29 13.25 39.55
N ARG A 848 -18.48 13.30 38.25
CA ARG A 848 -19.78 13.07 37.59
C ARG A 848 -19.88 11.74 36.81
N GLN A 849 -18.79 11.09 36.57
CA GLN A 849 -18.78 9.82 35.83
C GLN A 849 -17.77 8.87 36.44
N SER A 850 -18.29 7.72 36.85
CA SER A 850 -17.53 6.51 37.17
C SER A 850 -18.04 5.41 36.26
N LEU A 851 -17.17 4.64 35.68
CA LEU A 851 -17.51 3.40 34.96
C LEU A 851 -17.76 2.31 35.99
#